data_8e9881db89cdd5747f679a3d2863c370
#
_entry.id   8e9881db89cdd5747f679a3d2863c370
#
_cell.length_a   1.000
_cell.length_b   1.000
_cell.length_c   1.000
_cell.angle_alpha   90.00
_cell.angle_beta   90.00
_cell.angle_gamma   90.00
#
_symmetry.space_group_name_H-M   'P 1'
#
loop_
_entity.id
_entity.type
_entity.pdbx_description
1 polymer ?
#
loop_
_entity_poly.entity_id
_entity_poly.type
_entity_poly.pdbx_seq_one_letter_code
_entity_poly.pdbx_strand_id
1 'polypeptide(L)'
;MTRKEFNQYIQEASFQELFVTEMGWNNPKGMTDILVPHIDDIDYEMEVIAERNGFQILTCLVEKIPTASTCKKIDIKLRQQAHDYICIYIEQQGFHHQWVAPVNKVEKRDIVTIEYASVAQAEFLYTKIPDLSFDFNEDTTIMDVKQRIQGAFMVNSEKITKDFYAGFKKEHTQFVKYITGINDEIADDKKNKEKQWYASVMLNRLMFCYFIQKKGFLDMNENYLRDKLSMVQRERGENEFFQSFYKGFLIHLFHEGLNGHQRNEAFLSKYGRIPYLNGGMFDFHDIEKMFKDIDIDDEAFLHLFDFFDKWRWHLDTRITASGKDINPDVLGYIFEQYINDRAQMGAYYTKEDITEYIGKNCILPFLFDSVKKTTSEKNFKEKGYIWQTLQQSGDKYIYDAVKHGYTADWLSFIPSEIAEGVDTTQPQLLERRSHWNERTPEPFNLPTEIWRETIERFQRCDDLLQKIAAGEIHEINDFITYNLNIRQFTYDLLLHTEDHLLVEHFYHAMQHVSILDPTCGSGAFLFAAMNILEPLYEICITRMEEFHQKNEKLFVAELEEISKKYRSNIQYFIYKSIILRNLYGVDIMEEAVEIAKLRLFLKMVAVVEVNPRLDNLGLDPLPDIDFNIRCGNTLVGYATEKELDNDLNYGDMFAKQEFKDKVELEMEVVARAYKQFKDLQLTSQEEASEFKESKMLLKAKLSGLNDLLNHKLFSSMVSDASISYEEWLSSHQPFHWLAEYYHIMHSNGGFDVIIGNPPYLEVRQIEYNIRDNYKTLDSGAVHVYCMERSLNILNTNGSISMIVPLALVCTQRMVTIQNILESHKSVWYSNYSWRPAKLFDAVNRALSIFTAIHTNIHEVYSTEYTKWAADDRKLLFRNKHFVKVSPKRDSFWIPKFTHKVEKTS
;
A
#
# COMPACT_ATOMS: atom_id res chain seq x y z
N MET A 1 -36.73 9.68 -14.47
CA MET A 1 -36.14 9.42 -15.82
C MET A 1 -36.25 7.95 -16.15
N THR A 2 -36.82 7.63 -17.31
CA THR A 2 -36.94 6.25 -17.80
C THR A 2 -35.64 5.81 -18.50
N ARG A 3 -35.42 4.48 -18.59
CA ARG A 3 -34.25 3.94 -19.29
C ARG A 3 -34.13 4.39 -20.74
N LYS A 4 -35.26 4.57 -21.42
CA LYS A 4 -35.28 5.04 -22.82
C LYS A 4 -34.84 6.50 -22.94
N GLU A 5 -35.30 7.33 -22.04
CA GLU A 5 -34.89 8.75 -21.97
C GLU A 5 -33.40 8.87 -21.64
N PHE A 6 -32.92 8.11 -20.64
CA PHE A 6 -31.49 8.07 -20.30
C PHE A 6 -30.62 7.67 -21.50
N ASN A 7 -31.00 6.59 -22.18
CA ASN A 7 -30.25 6.11 -23.34
C ASN A 7 -30.22 7.13 -24.48
N GLN A 8 -31.27 7.92 -24.63
CA GLN A 8 -31.31 9.01 -25.61
C GLN A 8 -30.30 10.11 -25.27
N TYR A 9 -30.28 10.61 -24.05
CA TYR A 9 -29.28 11.61 -23.60
C TYR A 9 -27.85 11.13 -23.77
N ILE A 10 -27.58 9.84 -23.47
CA ILE A 10 -26.26 9.24 -23.63
C ILE A 10 -25.85 9.17 -25.11
N GLN A 11 -26.76 8.76 -26.00
CA GLN A 11 -26.48 8.63 -27.44
C GLN A 11 -26.33 10.00 -28.12
N GLU A 12 -27.09 11.00 -27.70
CA GLU A 12 -27.04 12.33 -28.23
C GLU A 12 -25.94 13.20 -27.59
N ALA A 13 -25.21 12.66 -26.58
CA ALA A 13 -24.24 13.38 -25.75
C ALA A 13 -24.79 14.67 -25.12
N SER A 14 -26.10 14.72 -24.83
CA SER A 14 -26.79 15.87 -24.23
C SER A 14 -26.60 15.87 -22.71
N PHE A 15 -25.35 15.93 -22.25
CA PHE A 15 -25.01 15.74 -20.83
C PHE A 15 -25.44 16.90 -19.95
N GLN A 16 -25.44 18.16 -20.45
CA GLN A 16 -25.90 19.28 -19.66
C GLN A 16 -27.39 19.13 -19.33
N GLU A 17 -28.21 18.77 -20.31
CA GLU A 17 -29.64 18.55 -20.09
C GLU A 17 -29.87 17.37 -19.14
N LEU A 18 -29.10 16.28 -19.29
CA LEU A 18 -29.16 15.13 -18.40
C LEU A 18 -28.89 15.53 -16.94
N PHE A 19 -27.80 16.22 -16.66
CA PHE A 19 -27.42 16.56 -15.27
C PHE A 19 -28.32 17.66 -14.69
N VAL A 20 -28.58 18.76 -15.44
CA VAL A 20 -29.29 19.89 -14.91
C VAL A 20 -30.81 19.66 -14.89
N THR A 21 -31.37 19.13 -15.98
CA THR A 21 -32.83 19.02 -16.09
C THR A 21 -33.36 17.75 -15.43
N GLU A 22 -32.67 16.59 -15.61
CA GLU A 22 -33.19 15.31 -15.16
C GLU A 22 -32.62 14.86 -13.80
N MET A 23 -31.36 15.25 -13.50
CA MET A 23 -30.66 14.75 -12.34
C MET A 23 -30.53 15.75 -11.18
N GLY A 24 -31.11 16.97 -11.33
CA GLY A 24 -31.19 17.94 -10.26
C GLY A 24 -29.86 18.63 -9.90
N TRP A 25 -28.90 18.68 -10.81
CA TRP A 25 -27.69 19.50 -10.67
C TRP A 25 -27.98 20.98 -11.02
N ASN A 26 -27.14 21.89 -10.53
CA ASN A 26 -27.26 23.30 -10.83
C ASN A 26 -26.51 23.67 -12.11
N ASN A 27 -26.97 24.73 -12.77
CA ASN A 27 -26.15 25.35 -13.80
C ASN A 27 -24.86 25.94 -13.19
N PRO A 28 -23.74 25.98 -13.94
CA PRO A 28 -22.51 26.58 -13.47
C PRO A 28 -22.71 28.03 -12.98
N LYS A 29 -22.08 28.39 -11.86
CA LYS A 29 -22.09 29.73 -11.30
C LYS A 29 -21.06 30.58 -12.01
N GLY A 30 -21.46 31.42 -12.95
CA GLY A 30 -20.61 32.38 -13.67
C GLY A 30 -20.55 32.15 -15.17
N MET A 31 -19.75 32.95 -15.88
CA MET A 31 -19.39 32.68 -17.27
C MET A 31 -18.66 31.33 -17.29
N THR A 32 -18.99 30.48 -18.24
CA THR A 32 -18.36 29.16 -18.44
C THR A 32 -16.82 29.28 -18.43
N ASP A 33 -16.21 28.98 -17.31
CA ASP A 33 -14.74 28.88 -17.24
C ASP A 33 -14.31 27.65 -18.03
N ILE A 34 -13.67 27.91 -19.17
CA ILE A 34 -13.03 26.83 -19.95
C ILE A 34 -11.68 26.55 -19.30
N LEU A 35 -11.52 25.35 -18.78
CA LEU A 35 -10.25 24.86 -18.24
C LEU A 35 -9.46 24.23 -19.39
N VAL A 36 -8.21 24.63 -19.59
CA VAL A 36 -7.38 24.15 -20.72
C VAL A 36 -6.06 23.59 -20.19
N PRO A 37 -6.03 22.36 -19.64
CA PRO A 37 -4.78 21.69 -19.34
C PRO A 37 -4.02 21.31 -20.62
N HIS A 38 -2.75 21.70 -20.71
CA HIS A 38 -1.84 21.37 -21.79
C HIS A 38 -1.01 20.13 -21.43
N ILE A 39 -1.14 19.02 -22.17
CA ILE A 39 -0.46 17.76 -21.92
C ILE A 39 0.05 17.16 -23.22
N ASP A 40 1.33 16.82 -23.28
CA ASP A 40 1.96 16.15 -24.42
C ASP A 40 1.66 16.86 -25.75
N ASP A 41 1.80 18.20 -25.79
CA ASP A 41 1.51 19.09 -26.94
C ASP A 41 0.04 19.12 -27.39
N ILE A 42 -0.91 18.70 -26.53
CA ILE A 42 -2.34 18.74 -26.77
C ILE A 42 -3.03 19.61 -25.73
N ASP A 43 -3.89 20.53 -26.20
CA ASP A 43 -4.77 21.32 -25.36
C ASP A 43 -6.11 20.60 -25.16
N TYR A 44 -6.48 20.36 -23.90
CA TYR A 44 -7.76 19.75 -23.55
C TYR A 44 -8.72 20.83 -23.07
N GLU A 45 -9.57 21.33 -23.99
CA GLU A 45 -10.59 22.34 -23.67
C GLU A 45 -11.74 21.67 -22.90
N MET A 46 -11.89 21.99 -21.62
CA MET A 46 -12.90 21.42 -20.74
C MET A 46 -13.92 22.46 -20.36
N GLU A 47 -15.18 22.20 -20.65
CA GLU A 47 -16.32 23.04 -20.32
C GLU A 47 -17.03 22.52 -19.07
N VAL A 48 -17.30 23.37 -18.10
CA VAL A 48 -18.13 23.05 -16.94
C VAL A 48 -19.59 23.09 -17.36
N ILE A 49 -20.28 21.97 -17.37
CA ILE A 49 -21.70 21.87 -17.81
C ILE A 49 -22.69 21.81 -16.64
N ALA A 50 -22.27 21.38 -15.46
CA ALA A 50 -23.11 21.33 -14.26
C ALA A 50 -22.27 21.44 -13.00
N GLU A 51 -22.89 21.92 -11.89
CA GLU A 51 -22.21 22.08 -10.60
C GLU A 51 -23.17 21.71 -9.45
N ARG A 52 -22.62 21.11 -8.37
CA ARG A 52 -23.34 20.97 -7.09
C ARG A 52 -22.38 21.01 -5.91
N ASN A 53 -22.58 22.00 -5.03
CA ASN A 53 -21.79 22.20 -3.80
C ASN A 53 -20.27 22.25 -4.04
N GLY A 54 -19.81 22.79 -5.18
CA GLY A 54 -18.41 22.87 -5.56
C GLY A 54 -17.89 21.64 -6.32
N PHE A 55 -18.70 20.60 -6.50
CA PHE A 55 -18.39 19.49 -7.39
C PHE A 55 -18.84 19.82 -8.82
N GLN A 56 -17.98 19.60 -9.81
CA GLN A 56 -18.19 20.00 -11.20
C GLN A 56 -18.33 18.81 -12.15
N ILE A 57 -19.18 18.95 -13.15
CA ILE A 57 -19.26 18.04 -14.31
C ILE A 57 -18.66 18.77 -15.50
N LEU A 58 -17.62 18.18 -16.07
CA LEU A 58 -16.87 18.70 -17.20
C LEU A 58 -17.12 17.88 -18.45
N THR A 59 -17.13 18.53 -19.62
CA THR A 59 -17.08 17.85 -20.93
C THR A 59 -15.84 18.30 -21.70
N CYS A 60 -15.24 17.40 -22.47
CA CYS A 60 -14.10 17.69 -23.31
C CYS A 60 -14.26 16.97 -24.65
N LEU A 61 -14.25 17.73 -25.75
CA LEU A 61 -14.25 17.16 -27.11
C LEU A 61 -12.82 16.80 -27.50
N VAL A 62 -12.59 15.56 -27.91
CA VAL A 62 -11.27 15.05 -28.24
C VAL A 62 -11.26 14.34 -29.59
N GLU A 63 -10.12 14.34 -30.27
CA GLU A 63 -9.95 13.53 -31.49
C GLU A 63 -9.91 12.04 -31.18
N LYS A 64 -9.31 11.67 -30.03
CA LYS A 64 -9.20 10.32 -29.51
C LYS A 64 -9.29 10.34 -27.99
N ILE A 65 -10.03 9.39 -27.42
CA ILE A 65 -10.16 9.21 -25.98
C ILE A 65 -8.76 9.10 -25.32
N PRO A 66 -8.46 9.93 -24.30
CA PRO A 66 -7.16 9.90 -23.64
C PRO A 66 -6.94 8.61 -22.83
N THR A 67 -5.70 8.16 -22.78
CA THR A 67 -5.32 6.98 -21.99
C THR A 67 -5.43 7.26 -20.50
N ALA A 68 -5.47 6.22 -19.67
CA ALA A 68 -5.49 6.37 -18.21
C ALA A 68 -4.27 7.17 -17.68
N SER A 69 -3.10 7.01 -18.30
CA SER A 69 -1.90 7.78 -17.99
C SER A 69 -2.07 9.27 -18.33
N THR A 70 -2.63 9.57 -19.50
CA THR A 70 -2.93 10.94 -19.91
C THR A 70 -3.96 11.57 -18.98
N CYS A 71 -5.02 10.83 -18.60
CA CYS A 71 -6.03 11.31 -17.66
C CYS A 71 -5.42 11.66 -16.27
N LYS A 72 -4.42 10.92 -15.82
CA LYS A 72 -3.69 11.25 -14.59
C LYS A 72 -2.90 12.55 -14.71
N LYS A 73 -2.20 12.77 -15.81
CA LYS A 73 -1.48 14.03 -16.07
C LYS A 73 -2.47 15.21 -16.13
N ILE A 74 -3.60 15.03 -16.77
CA ILE A 74 -4.68 16.03 -16.82
C ILE A 74 -5.19 16.32 -15.40
N ASP A 75 -5.45 15.29 -14.57
CA ASP A 75 -5.91 15.48 -13.19
C ASP A 75 -4.94 16.32 -12.37
N ILE A 76 -3.64 16.12 -12.51
CA ILE A 76 -2.61 16.90 -11.82
C ILE A 76 -2.74 18.39 -12.18
N LYS A 77 -2.92 18.72 -13.45
CA LYS A 77 -3.10 20.10 -13.89
C LYS A 77 -4.44 20.69 -13.46
N LEU A 78 -5.51 19.91 -13.55
CA LEU A 78 -6.85 20.37 -13.15
C LEU A 78 -6.96 20.65 -11.64
N ARG A 79 -6.24 19.92 -10.80
CA ARG A 79 -6.24 20.15 -9.34
C ARG A 79 -5.83 21.57 -8.92
N GLN A 80 -5.14 22.29 -9.77
CA GLN A 80 -4.80 23.69 -9.50
C GLN A 80 -6.03 24.61 -9.56
N GLN A 81 -7.09 24.20 -10.28
CA GLN A 81 -8.27 25.01 -10.56
C GLN A 81 -9.57 24.32 -10.14
N ALA A 82 -9.70 23.01 -10.37
CA ALA A 82 -10.87 22.21 -10.05
C ALA A 82 -10.46 20.92 -9.32
N HIS A 83 -10.87 20.77 -8.07
CA HIS A 83 -10.44 19.65 -7.23
C HIS A 83 -11.37 18.43 -7.30
N ASP A 84 -12.68 18.68 -7.35
CA ASP A 84 -13.72 17.67 -7.30
C ASP A 84 -14.57 17.74 -8.56
N TYR A 85 -14.41 16.77 -9.46
CA TYR A 85 -15.07 16.78 -10.76
C TYR A 85 -15.29 15.36 -11.32
N ILE A 86 -16.18 15.26 -12.32
CA ILE A 86 -16.24 14.20 -13.33
C ILE A 86 -15.97 14.86 -14.67
N CYS A 87 -15.11 14.28 -15.50
CA CYS A 87 -14.88 14.69 -16.88
C CYS A 87 -15.40 13.65 -17.86
N ILE A 88 -16.16 14.09 -18.86
CA ILE A 88 -16.68 13.25 -19.93
C ILE A 88 -15.93 13.61 -21.22
N TYR A 89 -15.03 12.77 -21.66
CA TYR A 89 -14.34 12.91 -22.95
C TYR A 89 -15.22 12.36 -24.03
N ILE A 90 -15.45 13.15 -25.08
CA ILE A 90 -16.35 12.84 -26.22
C ILE A 90 -15.51 12.82 -27.49
N GLU A 91 -15.47 11.70 -28.19
CA GLU A 91 -14.75 11.59 -29.46
C GLU A 91 -15.51 12.30 -30.58
N GLN A 92 -14.81 13.17 -31.32
CA GLN A 92 -15.43 13.99 -32.40
C GLN A 92 -15.99 13.15 -33.54
N GLN A 93 -15.42 12.00 -33.81
CA GLN A 93 -15.86 11.10 -34.88
C GLN A 93 -16.41 9.79 -34.30
N GLY A 94 -17.67 9.84 -33.85
CA GLY A 94 -18.36 8.65 -33.38
C GLY A 94 -19.15 8.89 -32.11
N PHE A 95 -19.92 7.89 -31.68
CA PHE A 95 -20.71 7.94 -30.45
C PHE A 95 -19.93 7.39 -29.26
N HIS A 96 -18.61 7.54 -29.28
CA HIS A 96 -17.72 7.04 -28.21
C HIS A 96 -17.45 8.14 -27.19
N HIS A 97 -17.67 7.86 -25.93
CA HIS A 97 -17.28 8.74 -24.85
C HIS A 97 -16.81 7.97 -23.62
N GLN A 98 -15.99 8.62 -22.82
CA GLN A 98 -15.43 8.05 -21.60
C GLN A 98 -15.69 8.98 -20.40
N TRP A 99 -16.28 8.45 -19.36
CA TRP A 99 -16.54 9.10 -18.10
C TRP A 99 -15.34 8.86 -17.18
N VAL A 100 -14.75 9.92 -16.72
CA VAL A 100 -13.53 9.89 -15.90
C VAL A 100 -13.81 10.59 -14.57
N ALA A 101 -13.74 9.85 -13.47
CA ALA A 101 -13.94 10.37 -12.14
C ALA A 101 -12.69 10.14 -11.30
N PRO A 102 -12.07 11.20 -10.77
CA PRO A 102 -11.12 11.07 -9.68
C PRO A 102 -11.85 10.65 -8.41
N VAL A 103 -11.55 9.48 -7.88
CA VAL A 103 -12.13 8.96 -6.64
C VAL A 103 -11.05 8.65 -5.62
N ASN A 104 -11.38 8.81 -4.36
CA ASN A 104 -10.46 8.47 -3.29
C ASN A 104 -10.69 7.02 -2.85
N LYS A 105 -9.78 6.11 -3.25
CA LYS A 105 -9.71 4.78 -2.64
C LYS A 105 -8.96 4.91 -1.32
N VAL A 106 -9.67 4.75 -0.22
CA VAL A 106 -9.20 5.06 1.13
C VAL A 106 -8.80 6.53 1.23
N GLU A 107 -7.58 6.91 0.98
CA GLU A 107 -7.11 8.30 0.92
C GLU A 107 -6.26 8.56 -0.33
N LYS A 108 -6.05 7.55 -1.16
CA LYS A 108 -5.39 7.72 -2.45
C LYS A 108 -6.39 8.17 -3.49
N ARG A 109 -6.09 9.30 -4.14
CA ARG A 109 -6.81 9.75 -5.32
C ARG A 109 -6.43 8.87 -6.51
N ASP A 110 -7.39 8.22 -7.09
CA ASP A 110 -7.23 7.35 -8.25
C ASP A 110 -8.18 7.77 -9.36
N ILE A 111 -7.82 7.50 -10.60
CA ILE A 111 -8.65 7.82 -11.74
C ILE A 111 -9.44 6.59 -12.13
N VAL A 112 -10.75 6.66 -12.06
CA VAL A 112 -11.66 5.58 -12.47
C VAL A 112 -12.37 5.96 -13.73
N THR A 113 -12.47 5.06 -14.69
CA THR A 113 -13.06 5.31 -15.99
C THR A 113 -14.23 4.35 -16.26
N ILE A 114 -15.29 4.89 -16.90
CA ILE A 114 -16.39 4.11 -17.47
C ILE A 114 -16.48 4.48 -18.94
N GLU A 115 -16.38 3.50 -19.81
CA GLU A 115 -16.36 3.69 -21.25
C GLU A 115 -17.72 3.40 -21.88
N TYR A 116 -18.12 4.23 -22.85
CA TYR A 116 -19.26 3.99 -23.71
C TYR A 116 -18.84 3.92 -25.17
N ALA A 117 -18.90 2.75 -25.75
CA ALA A 117 -18.61 2.50 -27.16
C ALA A 117 -19.75 1.72 -27.84
N SER A 118 -20.74 1.23 -27.11
CA SER A 118 -21.84 0.45 -27.65
C SER A 118 -23.09 0.50 -26.76
N VAL A 119 -24.24 0.15 -27.33
CA VAL A 119 -25.52 0.11 -26.63
C VAL A 119 -25.51 -0.81 -25.39
N ALA A 120 -24.70 -1.87 -25.41
CA ALA A 120 -24.55 -2.77 -24.26
C ALA A 120 -23.91 -2.07 -23.06
N GLN A 121 -23.06 -1.07 -23.29
CA GLN A 121 -22.42 -0.28 -22.22
C GLN A 121 -23.35 0.82 -21.70
N ALA A 122 -24.33 1.27 -22.48
CA ALA A 122 -25.38 2.17 -21.98
C ALA A 122 -26.16 1.57 -20.79
N GLU A 123 -26.38 0.27 -20.83
CA GLU A 123 -26.99 -0.49 -19.73
C GLU A 123 -26.21 -0.38 -18.43
N PHE A 124 -24.92 -0.43 -18.51
CA PHE A 124 -24.06 -0.29 -17.34
C PHE A 124 -24.05 1.15 -16.80
N LEU A 125 -23.99 2.14 -17.67
CA LEU A 125 -24.13 3.54 -17.29
C LEU A 125 -25.49 3.79 -16.61
N TYR A 126 -26.57 3.21 -17.13
CA TYR A 126 -27.90 3.32 -16.53
C TYR A 126 -27.95 2.72 -15.10
N THR A 127 -27.13 1.75 -14.77
CA THR A 127 -27.07 1.19 -13.40
C THR A 127 -26.26 2.04 -12.43
N LYS A 128 -25.50 3.05 -12.91
CA LYS A 128 -24.55 3.81 -12.12
C LYS A 128 -24.87 5.30 -12.06
N ILE A 129 -25.13 5.90 -13.20
CA ILE A 129 -25.27 7.34 -13.32
C ILE A 129 -26.57 7.88 -12.68
N PRO A 130 -27.73 7.20 -12.76
CA PRO A 130 -28.94 7.66 -12.06
C PRO A 130 -28.79 7.80 -10.55
N ASP A 131 -27.86 7.05 -9.92
CA ASP A 131 -27.54 7.22 -8.49
C ASP A 131 -26.94 8.60 -8.16
N LEU A 132 -26.50 9.34 -9.17
CA LEU A 132 -26.02 10.73 -9.04
C LEU A 132 -27.13 11.77 -9.10
N SER A 133 -28.40 11.35 -9.12
CA SER A 133 -29.54 12.26 -9.11
C SER A 133 -29.80 12.82 -7.71
N PHE A 134 -30.26 14.07 -7.66
CA PHE A 134 -30.62 14.76 -6.45
C PHE A 134 -32.05 15.32 -6.58
N ASP A 135 -32.80 15.28 -5.49
CA ASP A 135 -34.10 15.98 -5.46
C ASP A 135 -33.87 17.49 -5.40
N PHE A 136 -34.77 18.23 -6.02
CA PHE A 136 -34.68 19.71 -6.14
C PHE A 136 -34.61 20.42 -4.78
N ASN A 137 -35.24 19.80 -3.76
CA ASN A 137 -35.31 20.33 -2.40
C ASN A 137 -34.35 19.59 -1.44
N GLU A 138 -33.48 18.73 -1.95
CA GLU A 138 -32.53 17.96 -1.14
C GLU A 138 -31.38 18.88 -0.70
N ASP A 139 -31.32 19.16 0.60
CA ASP A 139 -30.22 19.89 1.19
C ASP A 139 -29.01 18.96 1.37
N THR A 140 -28.06 19.06 0.45
CA THR A 140 -26.90 18.18 0.37
C THR A 140 -25.63 18.92 0.71
N THR A 141 -24.68 18.24 1.33
CA THR A 141 -23.32 18.71 1.54
C THR A 141 -22.39 18.21 0.43
N ILE A 142 -21.20 18.80 0.31
CA ILE A 142 -20.16 18.29 -0.62
C ILE A 142 -19.79 16.82 -0.29
N MET A 143 -19.89 16.40 0.96
CA MET A 143 -19.65 15.04 1.38
C MET A 143 -20.67 14.06 0.80
N ASP A 144 -21.95 14.46 0.78
CA ASP A 144 -23.02 13.63 0.20
C ASP A 144 -22.82 13.46 -1.31
N VAL A 145 -22.45 14.55 -2.00
CA VAL A 145 -22.12 14.50 -3.43
C VAL A 145 -20.94 13.56 -3.68
N LYS A 146 -19.84 13.71 -2.95
CA LYS A 146 -18.65 12.84 -3.07
C LYS A 146 -18.98 11.38 -2.75
N GLN A 147 -19.82 11.12 -1.76
CA GLN A 147 -20.22 9.77 -1.40
C GLN A 147 -21.04 9.10 -2.49
N ARG A 148 -21.98 9.79 -3.14
CA ARG A 148 -22.73 9.27 -4.29
C ARG A 148 -21.81 9.00 -5.48
N ILE A 149 -20.93 9.94 -5.82
CA ILE A 149 -19.93 9.76 -6.88
C ILE A 149 -19.06 8.53 -6.60
N GLN A 150 -18.56 8.45 -5.38
CA GLN A 150 -17.75 7.30 -4.96
C GLN A 150 -18.53 5.98 -5.05
N GLY A 151 -19.80 5.97 -4.65
CA GLY A 151 -20.70 4.81 -4.78
C GLY A 151 -20.89 4.38 -6.24
N ALA A 152 -21.12 5.34 -7.15
CA ALA A 152 -21.31 5.09 -8.57
C ALA A 152 -20.02 4.56 -9.26
N PHE A 153 -18.86 5.12 -8.90
CA PHE A 153 -17.57 4.77 -9.50
C PHE A 153 -16.74 3.76 -8.70
N MET A 154 -17.25 3.14 -7.65
CA MET A 154 -16.61 2.02 -6.94
C MET A 154 -17.35 0.71 -7.17
N VAL A 155 -16.57 -0.35 -7.41
CA VAL A 155 -17.08 -1.73 -7.41
C VAL A 155 -16.97 -2.30 -6.01
N ASN A 156 -17.97 -3.06 -5.58
CA ASN A 156 -17.88 -3.85 -4.35
C ASN A 156 -16.93 -5.04 -4.56
N SER A 157 -15.64 -4.80 -4.41
CA SER A 157 -14.58 -5.78 -4.61
C SER A 157 -14.59 -6.91 -3.58
N GLU A 158 -15.15 -6.71 -2.38
CA GLU A 158 -15.14 -7.74 -1.32
C GLU A 158 -15.90 -9.01 -1.70
N LYS A 159 -17.07 -8.88 -2.33
CA LYS A 159 -17.86 -10.04 -2.75
C LYS A 159 -17.17 -10.81 -3.85
N ILE A 160 -16.67 -10.10 -4.87
CA ILE A 160 -15.94 -10.67 -6.00
C ILE A 160 -14.73 -11.45 -5.50
N THR A 161 -13.99 -10.85 -4.58
CA THR A 161 -12.79 -11.44 -3.99
C THR A 161 -13.11 -12.72 -3.20
N LYS A 162 -14.19 -12.72 -2.42
CA LYS A 162 -14.63 -13.90 -1.66
C LYS A 162 -15.08 -15.05 -2.58
N ASP A 163 -15.81 -14.73 -3.64
CA ASP A 163 -16.30 -15.72 -4.60
C ASP A 163 -15.15 -16.33 -5.40
N PHE A 164 -14.21 -15.51 -5.85
CA PHE A 164 -12.99 -15.99 -6.51
C PHE A 164 -12.17 -16.89 -5.59
N TYR A 165 -11.93 -16.44 -4.35
CA TYR A 165 -11.18 -17.20 -3.37
C TYR A 165 -11.76 -18.59 -3.11
N ALA A 166 -13.09 -18.69 -2.93
CA ALA A 166 -13.74 -19.97 -2.69
C ALA A 166 -13.52 -20.95 -3.86
N GLY A 167 -13.59 -20.45 -5.09
CA GLY A 167 -13.27 -21.23 -6.30
C GLY A 167 -11.78 -21.59 -6.38
N PHE A 168 -10.91 -20.63 -6.19
CA PHE A 168 -9.46 -20.81 -6.27
C PHE A 168 -8.94 -21.87 -5.27
N LYS A 169 -9.42 -21.85 -4.04
CA LYS A 169 -9.06 -22.86 -3.02
C LYS A 169 -9.43 -24.27 -3.46
N LYS A 170 -10.56 -24.43 -4.14
CA LYS A 170 -11.01 -25.72 -4.68
C LYS A 170 -10.08 -26.18 -5.80
N GLU A 171 -9.76 -25.27 -6.72
CA GLU A 171 -8.86 -25.57 -7.84
C GLU A 171 -7.45 -25.91 -7.38
N HIS A 172 -6.88 -25.18 -6.41
CA HIS A 172 -5.58 -25.51 -5.84
C HIS A 172 -5.56 -26.93 -5.22
N THR A 173 -6.55 -27.26 -4.39
CA THR A 173 -6.62 -28.59 -3.76
C THR A 173 -6.74 -29.70 -4.83
N GLN A 174 -7.33 -29.38 -5.98
CA GLN A 174 -7.45 -30.32 -7.10
C GLN A 174 -6.14 -30.38 -7.89
N PHE A 175 -5.50 -29.24 -8.15
CA PHE A 175 -4.24 -29.14 -8.87
C PHE A 175 -3.10 -29.94 -8.23
N VAL A 176 -3.00 -29.93 -6.90
CA VAL A 176 -2.01 -30.72 -6.14
C VAL A 176 -2.06 -32.20 -6.50
N LYS A 177 -3.24 -32.77 -6.76
CA LYS A 177 -3.38 -34.19 -7.07
C LYS A 177 -2.80 -34.59 -8.42
N TYR A 178 -2.65 -33.65 -9.35
CA TYR A 178 -2.09 -33.89 -10.66
C TYR A 178 -0.56 -33.72 -10.73
N ILE A 179 0.07 -33.31 -9.60
CA ILE A 179 1.52 -33.17 -9.52
C ILE A 179 2.11 -34.53 -9.14
N THR A 180 3.14 -34.98 -9.85
CA THR A 180 3.93 -36.17 -9.59
C THR A 180 5.41 -35.84 -9.50
N GLY A 181 6.22 -36.76 -8.95
CA GLY A 181 7.65 -36.57 -8.82
C GLY A 181 8.11 -35.79 -7.59
N ILE A 182 7.20 -35.48 -6.63
CA ILE A 182 7.53 -34.80 -5.38
C ILE A 182 7.03 -35.64 -4.21
N ASN A 183 7.94 -36.37 -3.51
CA ASN A 183 7.64 -37.21 -2.34
C ASN A 183 6.36 -38.07 -2.54
N ASP A 184 6.29 -38.77 -3.66
CA ASP A 184 5.08 -39.52 -4.07
C ASP A 184 4.75 -40.68 -3.12
N GLU A 185 5.67 -41.05 -2.23
CA GLU A 185 5.47 -41.99 -1.15
C GLU A 185 4.53 -41.48 -0.05
N ILE A 186 4.29 -40.16 0.04
CA ILE A 186 3.36 -39.57 0.98
C ILE A 186 1.95 -39.62 0.38
N ALA A 187 1.19 -40.63 0.79
CA ALA A 187 -0.18 -40.87 0.24
C ALA A 187 -1.21 -39.76 0.56
N ASP A 188 -0.97 -38.97 1.61
CA ASP A 188 -1.86 -37.84 1.97
C ASP A 188 -1.26 -36.51 1.47
N ASP A 189 -1.76 -36.02 0.34
CA ASP A 189 -1.30 -34.78 -0.26
C ASP A 189 -1.30 -33.58 0.71
N LYS A 190 -2.15 -33.60 1.73
CA LYS A 190 -2.17 -32.53 2.75
C LYS A 190 -0.96 -32.54 3.67
N LYS A 191 -0.25 -33.63 3.76
CA LYS A 191 0.97 -33.80 4.54
C LYS A 191 2.23 -33.60 3.72
N ASN A 192 2.11 -33.59 2.39
CA ASN A 192 3.22 -33.35 1.47
C ASN A 192 3.40 -31.83 1.30
N LYS A 193 4.19 -31.22 2.17
CA LYS A 193 4.39 -29.77 2.22
C LYS A 193 5.06 -29.24 0.94
N GLU A 194 6.05 -29.92 0.42
CA GLU A 194 6.79 -29.54 -0.79
C GLU A 194 5.88 -29.56 -2.02
N LYS A 195 5.00 -30.56 -2.12
CA LYS A 195 4.03 -30.68 -3.22
C LYS A 195 2.98 -29.58 -3.15
N GLN A 196 2.46 -29.26 -1.96
CA GLN A 196 1.56 -28.15 -1.72
C GLN A 196 2.21 -26.81 -2.11
N TRP A 197 3.44 -26.61 -1.66
CA TRP A 197 4.19 -25.41 -1.95
C TRP A 197 4.46 -25.27 -3.44
N TYR A 198 4.86 -26.35 -4.12
CA TYR A 198 5.07 -26.28 -5.56
C TYR A 198 3.81 -25.97 -6.36
N ALA A 199 2.66 -26.49 -5.93
CA ALA A 199 1.38 -26.11 -6.52
C ALA A 199 1.13 -24.60 -6.39
N SER A 200 1.41 -24.01 -5.23
CA SER A 200 1.28 -22.56 -5.03
C SER A 200 2.22 -21.76 -5.94
N VAL A 201 3.48 -22.17 -6.09
CA VAL A 201 4.46 -21.55 -7.00
C VAL A 201 3.95 -21.57 -8.45
N MET A 202 3.45 -22.72 -8.91
CA MET A 202 2.90 -22.88 -10.27
C MET A 202 1.68 -21.99 -10.50
N LEU A 203 0.75 -21.97 -9.55
CA LEU A 203 -0.45 -21.14 -9.65
C LEU A 203 -0.11 -19.65 -9.67
N ASN A 204 0.88 -19.21 -8.89
CA ASN A 204 1.36 -17.82 -8.89
C ASN A 204 1.94 -17.44 -10.25
N ARG A 205 2.82 -18.28 -10.82
CA ARG A 205 3.38 -18.09 -12.16
C ARG A 205 2.29 -18.02 -13.24
N LEU A 206 1.31 -18.92 -13.18
CA LEU A 206 0.20 -18.95 -14.13
C LEU A 206 -0.73 -17.74 -13.99
N MET A 207 -1.04 -17.29 -12.78
CA MET A 207 -1.83 -16.07 -12.57
C MET A 207 -1.10 -14.84 -13.12
N PHE A 208 0.19 -14.72 -12.88
CA PHE A 208 0.98 -13.65 -13.50
C PHE A 208 0.90 -13.69 -15.02
N CYS A 209 1.09 -14.87 -15.61
CA CYS A 209 0.95 -15.05 -17.06
C CYS A 209 -0.45 -14.69 -17.56
N TYR A 210 -1.51 -14.99 -16.79
CA TYR A 210 -2.87 -14.58 -17.14
C TYR A 210 -3.04 -13.07 -17.17
N PHE A 211 -2.48 -12.34 -16.21
CA PHE A 211 -2.51 -10.88 -16.24
C PHE A 211 -1.79 -10.30 -17.47
N ILE A 212 -0.56 -10.78 -17.74
CA ILE A 212 0.24 -10.21 -18.82
C ILE A 212 -0.29 -10.62 -20.21
N GLN A 213 -0.88 -11.83 -20.36
CA GLN A 213 -1.52 -12.21 -21.63
C GLN A 213 -2.76 -11.36 -21.92
N LYS A 214 -3.59 -11.07 -20.90
CA LYS A 214 -4.78 -10.20 -21.06
C LYS A 214 -4.42 -8.76 -21.40
N LYS A 215 -3.19 -8.34 -21.10
CA LYS A 215 -2.66 -7.05 -21.54
C LYS A 215 -1.96 -7.11 -22.92
N GLY A 216 -1.80 -8.31 -23.48
CA GLY A 216 -1.22 -8.54 -24.81
C GLY A 216 0.30 -8.79 -24.82
N PHE A 217 0.95 -8.90 -23.66
CA PHE A 217 2.41 -9.14 -23.59
C PHE A 217 2.84 -10.53 -24.05
N LEU A 218 1.94 -11.51 -24.10
CA LEU A 218 2.23 -12.83 -24.62
C LEU A 218 1.75 -12.93 -26.07
N ASP A 219 2.61 -12.59 -27.02
CA ASP A 219 2.40 -12.68 -28.46
C ASP A 219 1.13 -11.96 -28.97
N MET A 220 0.72 -10.86 -28.30
CA MET A 220 -0.54 -10.14 -28.57
C MET A 220 -1.79 -11.03 -28.46
N ASN A 221 -1.70 -12.18 -27.80
CA ASN A 221 -2.75 -13.17 -27.70
C ASN A 221 -3.33 -13.22 -26.26
N GLU A 222 -4.56 -12.78 -26.08
CA GLU A 222 -5.25 -12.80 -24.78
C GLU A 222 -5.58 -14.21 -24.28
N ASN A 223 -5.50 -15.24 -25.13
CA ASN A 223 -5.73 -16.65 -24.80
C ASN A 223 -4.47 -17.51 -24.96
N TYR A 224 -3.30 -16.88 -24.90
CA TYR A 224 -2.01 -17.49 -25.20
C TYR A 224 -1.79 -18.85 -24.54
N LEU A 225 -1.97 -18.97 -23.22
CA LEU A 225 -1.71 -20.23 -22.50
C LEU A 225 -2.64 -21.35 -22.96
N ARG A 226 -3.93 -21.07 -23.18
CA ARG A 226 -4.90 -22.06 -23.65
C ARG A 226 -4.59 -22.53 -25.08
N ASP A 227 -4.25 -21.61 -25.98
CA ASP A 227 -3.90 -21.93 -27.33
C ASP A 227 -2.62 -22.78 -27.41
N LYS A 228 -1.63 -22.47 -26.57
CA LYS A 228 -0.39 -23.26 -26.48
C LYS A 228 -0.61 -24.64 -25.88
N LEU A 229 -1.49 -24.77 -24.86
CA LEU A 229 -1.90 -26.10 -24.37
C LEU A 229 -2.54 -26.92 -25.47
N SER A 230 -3.48 -26.35 -26.22
CA SER A 230 -4.13 -27.02 -27.35
C SER A 230 -3.16 -27.38 -28.47
N MET A 231 -2.11 -26.57 -28.68
CA MET A 231 -1.04 -26.86 -29.64
C MET A 231 -0.25 -28.10 -29.22
N VAL A 232 0.23 -28.11 -27.97
CA VAL A 232 1.00 -29.24 -27.43
C VAL A 232 0.20 -30.54 -27.45
N GLN A 233 -1.09 -30.49 -27.15
CA GLN A 233 -1.98 -31.66 -27.21
C GLN A 233 -2.19 -32.19 -28.63
N ARG A 234 -2.22 -31.31 -29.66
CA ARG A 234 -2.30 -31.71 -31.05
C ARG A 234 -1.01 -32.36 -31.54
N GLU A 235 0.14 -31.78 -31.16
CA GLU A 235 1.45 -32.32 -31.53
C GLU A 235 1.69 -33.73 -30.96
N ARG A 236 1.14 -34.05 -29.81
CA ARG A 236 1.20 -35.38 -29.19
C ARG A 236 0.46 -36.44 -29.99
N GLY A 237 -0.68 -36.08 -30.57
CA GLY A 237 -1.47 -37.00 -31.38
C GLY A 237 -0.77 -37.48 -32.64
N GLU A 238 0.21 -36.69 -33.13
CA GLU A 238 0.99 -36.99 -34.34
C GLU A 238 2.24 -37.84 -34.08
N ASN A 239 2.83 -37.76 -32.80
CA ASN A 239 4.17 -38.35 -32.59
C ASN A 239 4.31 -39.31 -31.38
N GLU A 240 3.29 -39.77 -30.73
CA GLU A 240 3.26 -40.74 -29.60
C GLU A 240 4.31 -40.57 -28.48
N PHE A 241 5.19 -39.53 -28.49
CA PHE A 241 6.17 -39.24 -27.45
C PHE A 241 5.63 -38.20 -26.47
N PHE A 242 5.24 -38.67 -25.30
CA PHE A 242 4.54 -37.95 -24.24
C PHE A 242 5.44 -36.98 -23.49
N GLN A 243 5.39 -35.71 -23.82
CA GLN A 243 5.74 -34.65 -22.89
C GLN A 243 4.47 -33.90 -22.47
N SER A 244 4.25 -33.73 -21.17
CA SER A 244 3.14 -32.92 -20.64
C SER A 244 3.27 -31.46 -21.08
N PHE A 245 2.19 -30.70 -21.03
CA PHE A 245 2.24 -29.25 -21.24
C PHE A 245 3.24 -28.59 -20.28
N TYR A 246 3.33 -29.11 -19.08
CA TYR A 246 4.32 -28.70 -18.08
C TYR A 246 5.75 -28.87 -18.58
N LYS A 247 6.17 -30.11 -18.90
CA LYS A 247 7.55 -30.41 -19.36
C LYS A 247 7.84 -29.89 -20.77
N GLY A 248 6.90 -30.01 -21.66
CA GLY A 248 7.08 -29.69 -23.09
C GLY A 248 7.02 -28.19 -23.41
N PHE A 249 6.35 -27.40 -22.57
CA PHE A 249 6.11 -26.00 -22.85
C PHE A 249 6.35 -25.06 -21.66
N LEU A 250 5.66 -25.25 -20.52
CA LEU A 250 5.64 -24.26 -19.44
C LEU A 250 7.00 -24.03 -18.79
N ILE A 251 7.74 -25.08 -18.46
CA ILE A 251 9.08 -24.97 -17.85
C ILE A 251 10.03 -24.17 -18.76
N HIS A 252 9.98 -24.44 -20.05
CA HIS A 252 10.77 -23.68 -21.03
C HIS A 252 10.27 -22.25 -21.22
N LEU A 253 8.95 -22.03 -21.20
CA LEU A 253 8.38 -20.68 -21.20
C LEU A 253 8.90 -19.86 -20.02
N PHE A 254 8.91 -20.42 -18.82
CA PHE A 254 9.34 -19.74 -17.61
C PHE A 254 10.85 -19.46 -17.61
N HIS A 255 11.66 -20.49 -17.79
CA HIS A 255 13.10 -20.38 -17.59
C HIS A 255 13.86 -19.83 -18.81
N GLU A 256 13.45 -20.22 -20.01
CA GLU A 256 14.10 -19.79 -21.27
C GLU A 256 13.38 -18.59 -21.90
N GLY A 257 12.06 -18.55 -21.74
CA GLY A 257 11.20 -17.53 -22.31
C GLY A 257 11.17 -16.25 -21.47
N LEU A 258 10.52 -16.27 -20.35
CA LEU A 258 10.31 -15.07 -19.50
C LEU A 258 11.57 -14.66 -18.74
N ASN A 259 12.44 -15.63 -18.40
CA ASN A 259 13.71 -15.40 -17.71
C ASN A 259 14.97 -15.46 -18.61
N GLY A 260 14.81 -15.68 -19.89
CA GLY A 260 15.91 -15.79 -20.84
C GLY A 260 15.90 -14.69 -21.90
N HIS A 261 17.10 -14.32 -22.39
CA HIS A 261 17.29 -13.28 -23.40
C HIS A 261 17.31 -13.81 -24.86
N GLN A 262 17.54 -15.11 -25.03
CA GLN A 262 17.75 -15.66 -26.36
C GLN A 262 16.42 -15.72 -27.14
N ARG A 263 16.38 -15.07 -28.27
CA ARG A 263 15.20 -14.94 -29.14
C ARG A 263 15.55 -15.35 -30.58
N ASN A 264 16.02 -16.61 -30.76
CA ASN A 264 16.27 -17.15 -32.09
C ASN A 264 14.97 -17.51 -32.84
N GLU A 265 15.05 -17.78 -34.12
CA GLU A 265 13.89 -18.10 -34.97
C GLU A 265 13.10 -19.32 -34.45
N ALA A 266 13.78 -20.36 -33.97
CA ALA A 266 13.13 -21.55 -33.41
C ALA A 266 12.35 -21.20 -32.12
N PHE A 267 12.89 -20.31 -31.28
CA PHE A 267 12.20 -19.81 -30.10
C PHE A 267 10.96 -19.00 -30.48
N LEU A 268 11.08 -18.04 -31.42
CA LEU A 268 9.97 -17.22 -31.87
C LEU A 268 8.87 -18.02 -32.53
N SER A 269 9.23 -19.09 -33.30
CA SER A 269 8.26 -20.00 -33.90
C SER A 269 7.43 -20.76 -32.84
N LYS A 270 8.06 -21.20 -31.74
CA LYS A 270 7.39 -21.98 -30.67
C LYS A 270 6.61 -21.09 -29.70
N TYR A 271 7.25 -20.03 -29.21
CA TYR A 271 6.72 -19.19 -28.10
C TYR A 271 6.09 -17.89 -28.61
N GLY A 272 6.36 -17.44 -29.81
CA GLY A 272 5.96 -16.11 -30.28
C GLY A 272 6.76 -14.99 -29.65
N ARG A 273 6.28 -13.75 -29.76
CA ARG A 273 6.90 -12.57 -29.17
C ARG A 273 6.44 -12.41 -27.71
N ILE A 274 7.31 -12.76 -26.78
CA ILE A 274 7.08 -12.65 -25.33
C ILE A 274 8.15 -11.77 -24.70
N PRO A 275 7.87 -11.06 -23.60
CA PRO A 275 8.83 -10.20 -22.96
C PRO A 275 9.86 -11.00 -22.16
N TYR A 276 11.06 -10.43 -22.00
CA TYR A 276 12.01 -10.80 -20.95
C TYR A 276 11.70 -10.00 -19.68
N LEU A 277 11.48 -10.70 -18.57
CA LEU A 277 11.01 -10.09 -17.34
C LEU A 277 12.12 -9.88 -16.29
N ASN A 278 13.16 -10.72 -16.28
CA ASN A 278 14.31 -10.67 -15.35
C ASN A 278 13.88 -10.70 -13.86
N GLY A 279 12.78 -11.23 -13.50
CA GLY A 279 12.39 -11.30 -12.09
C GLY A 279 12.67 -12.70 -11.51
N GLY A 280 13.09 -12.80 -10.25
CA GLY A 280 13.35 -14.08 -9.55
C GLY A 280 12.20 -15.09 -9.57
N MET A 281 10.99 -14.63 -9.87
CA MET A 281 9.77 -15.45 -9.99
C MET A 281 9.88 -16.59 -11.01
N PHE A 282 10.59 -16.37 -12.13
CA PHE A 282 10.77 -17.36 -13.19
C PHE A 282 12.13 -18.04 -13.16
N ASP A 283 12.95 -17.80 -12.12
CA ASP A 283 14.15 -18.58 -11.83
C ASP A 283 13.78 -20.03 -11.47
N PHE A 284 14.76 -20.95 -11.61
CA PHE A 284 14.60 -22.31 -11.12
C PHE A 284 14.35 -22.30 -9.62
N HIS A 285 13.18 -22.76 -9.21
CA HIS A 285 12.81 -22.88 -7.81
C HIS A 285 13.61 -23.98 -7.11
N ASP A 286 13.83 -23.89 -5.81
CA ASP A 286 14.60 -24.88 -5.07
C ASP A 286 13.95 -26.27 -5.10
N ILE A 287 12.62 -26.35 -5.11
CA ILE A 287 11.90 -27.60 -5.33
C ILE A 287 12.21 -28.21 -6.70
N GLU A 288 12.29 -27.40 -7.76
CA GLU A 288 12.65 -27.87 -9.12
C GLU A 288 14.11 -28.35 -9.20
N LYS A 289 14.99 -27.82 -8.36
CA LYS A 289 16.39 -28.28 -8.23
C LYS A 289 16.49 -29.58 -7.43
N MET A 290 15.66 -29.74 -6.39
CA MET A 290 15.59 -30.91 -5.53
C MET A 290 14.98 -32.12 -6.24
N PHE A 291 13.87 -31.91 -6.93
CA PHE A 291 13.07 -32.94 -7.59
C PHE A 291 13.12 -32.76 -9.09
N LYS A 292 13.91 -33.59 -9.78
CA LYS A 292 14.14 -33.46 -11.23
C LYS A 292 13.04 -34.10 -12.10
N ASP A 293 12.23 -34.96 -11.50
CA ASP A 293 11.22 -35.76 -12.20
C ASP A 293 9.81 -35.19 -12.09
N ILE A 294 9.67 -33.95 -11.60
CA ILE A 294 8.37 -33.30 -11.47
C ILE A 294 7.63 -33.30 -12.80
N ASP A 295 6.36 -33.69 -12.76
CA ASP A 295 5.42 -33.57 -13.87
C ASP A 295 4.04 -33.17 -13.38
N ILE A 296 3.27 -32.53 -14.25
CA ILE A 296 1.90 -32.09 -13.99
C ILE A 296 1.04 -32.51 -15.19
N ASP A 297 -0.02 -33.25 -14.91
CA ASP A 297 -0.96 -33.70 -15.93
C ASP A 297 -1.67 -32.49 -16.59
N ASP A 298 -1.89 -32.57 -17.91
CA ASP A 298 -2.55 -31.52 -18.69
C ASP A 298 -3.97 -31.22 -18.21
N GLU A 299 -4.65 -32.21 -17.61
CA GLU A 299 -6.00 -32.06 -17.09
C GLU A 299 -6.05 -31.01 -15.97
N ALA A 300 -4.96 -30.88 -15.19
CA ALA A 300 -4.82 -29.83 -14.18
C ALA A 300 -4.93 -28.43 -14.79
N PHE A 301 -4.27 -28.22 -15.93
CA PHE A 301 -4.30 -26.93 -16.62
C PHE A 301 -5.64 -26.65 -17.32
N LEU A 302 -6.28 -27.64 -17.86
CA LEU A 302 -7.62 -27.51 -18.43
C LEU A 302 -8.62 -27.04 -17.39
N HIS A 303 -8.68 -27.69 -16.23
CA HIS A 303 -9.55 -27.30 -15.13
C HIS A 303 -9.23 -25.89 -14.60
N LEU A 304 -7.95 -25.57 -14.43
CA LEU A 304 -7.52 -24.28 -13.94
C LEU A 304 -7.89 -23.15 -14.91
N PHE A 305 -7.64 -23.34 -16.22
CA PHE A 305 -7.97 -22.35 -17.23
C PHE A 305 -9.49 -22.20 -17.39
N ASP A 306 -10.26 -23.27 -17.28
CA ASP A 306 -11.73 -23.19 -17.23
C ASP A 306 -12.24 -22.38 -16.01
N PHE A 307 -11.53 -22.43 -14.91
CA PHE A 307 -11.82 -21.59 -13.76
C PHE A 307 -11.40 -20.15 -14.01
N PHE A 308 -10.20 -19.89 -14.52
CA PHE A 308 -9.70 -18.56 -14.77
C PHE A 308 -10.52 -17.81 -15.82
N ASP A 309 -10.99 -18.47 -16.87
CA ASP A 309 -11.77 -17.87 -17.94
C ASP A 309 -13.20 -17.48 -17.52
N LYS A 310 -13.67 -17.91 -16.35
CA LYS A 310 -14.91 -17.42 -15.74
C LYS A 310 -14.77 -15.99 -15.21
N TRP A 311 -13.55 -15.49 -15.09
CA TRP A 311 -13.21 -14.21 -14.52
C TRP A 311 -12.58 -13.30 -15.56
N ARG A 312 -12.72 -12.00 -15.34
CA ARG A 312 -12.16 -10.98 -16.20
C ARG A 312 -10.88 -10.43 -15.57
N TRP A 313 -9.75 -10.76 -16.14
CA TRP A 313 -8.43 -10.36 -15.66
C TRP A 313 -8.02 -9.04 -16.29
N HIS A 314 -7.63 -8.06 -15.46
CA HIS A 314 -7.11 -6.79 -15.94
C HIS A 314 -6.15 -6.17 -14.91
N LEU A 315 -5.24 -5.38 -15.43
CA LEU A 315 -4.21 -4.70 -14.61
C LEU A 315 -4.59 -3.25 -14.26
N ASP A 316 -5.62 -2.70 -14.87
CA ASP A 316 -6.08 -1.33 -14.68
C ASP A 316 -7.26 -1.19 -13.71
N THR A 317 -7.69 0.04 -13.47
CA THR A 317 -8.76 0.39 -12.55
C THR A 317 -10.11 0.59 -13.24
N ARG A 318 -10.26 0.11 -14.50
CA ARG A 318 -11.53 0.20 -15.22
C ARG A 318 -12.63 -0.54 -14.50
N ILE A 319 -13.80 0.08 -14.43
CA ILE A 319 -15.02 -0.56 -13.95
C ILE A 319 -15.74 -1.16 -15.14
N THR A 320 -16.04 -2.46 -15.07
CA THR A 320 -16.81 -3.15 -16.10
C THR A 320 -18.14 -3.69 -15.57
N ALA A 321 -19.06 -3.94 -16.48
CA ALA A 321 -20.39 -4.44 -16.13
C ALA A 321 -20.40 -5.90 -15.60
N SER A 322 -19.28 -6.62 -15.68
CA SER A 322 -19.26 -8.07 -15.48
C SER A 322 -19.43 -8.50 -14.03
N GLY A 323 -19.05 -7.66 -13.07
CA GLY A 323 -19.01 -8.04 -11.66
C GLY A 323 -18.09 -9.23 -11.34
N LYS A 324 -17.17 -9.55 -12.26
CA LYS A 324 -16.21 -10.67 -12.15
C LYS A 324 -14.77 -10.22 -12.41
N ASP A 325 -14.50 -8.97 -12.11
CA ASP A 325 -13.21 -8.35 -12.40
C ASP A 325 -12.16 -8.73 -11.36
N ILE A 326 -11.03 -9.27 -11.83
CA ILE A 326 -9.88 -9.64 -11.01
C ILE A 326 -8.71 -8.72 -11.35
N ASN A 327 -8.22 -8.02 -10.37
CA ASN A 327 -7.06 -7.16 -10.44
C ASN A 327 -5.96 -7.60 -9.43
N PRO A 328 -4.75 -7.06 -9.48
CA PRO A 328 -3.67 -7.45 -8.58
C PRO A 328 -3.95 -7.26 -7.07
N ASP A 329 -4.84 -6.35 -6.68
CA ASP A 329 -5.18 -6.11 -5.27
C ASP A 329 -5.97 -7.30 -4.68
N VAL A 330 -6.77 -7.97 -5.52
CA VAL A 330 -7.51 -9.19 -5.16
C VAL A 330 -6.55 -10.32 -4.79
N LEU A 331 -5.38 -10.41 -5.41
CA LEU A 331 -4.40 -11.46 -5.11
C LEU A 331 -3.92 -11.42 -3.65
N GLY A 332 -3.63 -10.24 -3.11
CA GLY A 332 -3.22 -10.10 -1.71
C GLY A 332 -4.23 -10.72 -0.75
N TYR A 333 -5.51 -10.40 -0.95
CA TYR A 333 -6.58 -10.96 -0.13
C TYR A 333 -6.70 -12.48 -0.29
N ILE A 334 -6.62 -13.00 -1.53
CA ILE A 334 -6.73 -14.44 -1.81
C ILE A 334 -5.65 -15.19 -1.03
N PHE A 335 -4.42 -14.76 -1.18
CA PHE A 335 -3.29 -15.44 -0.58
C PHE A 335 -3.31 -15.34 0.94
N GLU A 336 -3.68 -14.21 1.46
CA GLU A 336 -3.81 -14.06 2.89
C GLU A 336 -4.95 -14.86 3.51
N GLN A 337 -5.98 -15.21 2.78
CA GLN A 337 -7.03 -16.12 3.22
C GLN A 337 -6.72 -17.61 2.97
N TYR A 338 -5.83 -17.90 2.01
CA TYR A 338 -5.54 -19.26 1.54
C TYR A 338 -4.62 -20.05 2.47
N ILE A 339 -3.67 -19.41 3.14
CA ILE A 339 -2.72 -20.08 4.03
C ILE A 339 -3.49 -20.64 5.23
N ASN A 340 -3.73 -21.96 5.25
CA ASN A 340 -4.59 -22.65 6.22
C ASN A 340 -4.09 -22.53 7.67
N ASP A 341 -2.80 -22.31 7.90
CA ASP A 341 -2.18 -22.27 9.24
C ASP A 341 -2.07 -20.88 9.86
N ARG A 342 -2.68 -19.87 9.26
CA ARG A 342 -2.58 -18.46 9.67
C ARG A 342 -3.03 -18.17 11.08
N ALA A 343 -4.15 -18.75 11.49
CA ALA A 343 -4.65 -18.56 12.85
C ALA A 343 -3.64 -19.12 13.88
N GLN A 344 -2.90 -20.17 13.51
CA GLN A 344 -1.82 -20.72 14.31
C GLN A 344 -0.58 -19.82 14.28
N MET A 345 -0.30 -19.16 13.16
CA MET A 345 0.81 -18.20 13.03
C MET A 345 0.48 -16.78 13.46
N GLY A 346 -0.77 -16.49 13.87
CA GLY A 346 -1.18 -15.16 14.33
C GLY A 346 -1.22 -14.09 13.23
N ALA A 347 -1.18 -14.48 11.96
CA ALA A 347 -1.19 -13.58 10.82
C ALA A 347 -2.61 -13.23 10.38
N TYR A 348 -2.90 -11.96 10.12
CA TYR A 348 -4.22 -11.46 9.74
C TYR A 348 -4.11 -10.42 8.62
N TYR A 349 -5.03 -10.48 7.64
CA TYR A 349 -5.09 -9.48 6.57
C TYR A 349 -5.32 -8.08 7.13
N THR A 350 -4.43 -7.18 6.80
CA THR A 350 -4.55 -5.79 7.20
C THR A 350 -5.23 -4.99 6.08
N LYS A 351 -6.44 -4.49 6.37
CA LYS A 351 -7.22 -3.70 5.41
C LYS A 351 -6.53 -2.38 5.10
N GLU A 352 -6.75 -1.86 3.89
CA GLU A 352 -6.10 -0.67 3.36
C GLU A 352 -6.30 0.58 4.21
N ASP A 353 -7.46 0.75 4.85
CA ASP A 353 -7.75 1.88 5.74
C ASP A 353 -6.79 1.93 6.95
N ILE A 354 -6.38 0.77 7.47
CA ILE A 354 -5.43 0.65 8.58
C ILE A 354 -4.01 0.94 8.09
N THR A 355 -3.61 0.30 6.98
CA THR A 355 -2.24 0.47 6.46
C THR A 355 -1.98 1.88 5.99
N GLU A 356 -2.98 2.54 5.39
CA GLU A 356 -2.92 3.94 4.98
C GLU A 356 -2.81 4.87 6.20
N TYR A 357 -3.65 4.66 7.23
CA TYR A 357 -3.60 5.47 8.46
C TYR A 357 -2.23 5.37 9.16
N ILE A 358 -1.68 4.17 9.27
CA ILE A 358 -0.36 3.92 9.85
C ILE A 358 0.74 4.54 8.97
N GLY A 359 0.70 4.26 7.67
CA GLY A 359 1.72 4.71 6.72
C GLY A 359 1.83 6.22 6.65
N LYS A 360 0.72 6.95 6.44
CA LYS A 360 0.78 8.42 6.30
C LYS A 360 1.27 9.12 7.56
N ASN A 361 0.84 8.64 8.74
CA ASN A 361 1.22 9.24 10.02
C ASN A 361 2.66 8.91 10.45
N CYS A 362 3.34 8.05 9.71
CA CYS A 362 4.72 7.66 9.97
C CYS A 362 5.67 8.17 8.87
N ILE A 363 5.31 7.96 7.60
CA ILE A 363 6.15 8.32 6.45
C ILE A 363 6.20 9.83 6.24
N LEU A 364 5.04 10.50 6.21
CA LEU A 364 4.99 11.93 5.88
C LEU A 364 5.69 12.80 6.93
N PRO A 365 5.47 12.63 8.24
CA PRO A 365 6.22 13.37 9.25
C PRO A 365 7.73 13.16 9.13
N PHE A 366 8.18 11.93 8.87
CA PHE A 366 9.60 11.63 8.66
C PHE A 366 10.17 12.39 7.46
N LEU A 367 9.46 12.44 6.33
CA LEU A 367 9.88 13.19 5.14
C LEU A 367 10.01 14.68 5.44
N PHE A 368 9.02 15.28 6.13
CA PHE A 368 9.10 16.69 6.55
C PHE A 368 10.30 16.96 7.46
N ASP A 369 10.56 16.08 8.43
CA ASP A 369 11.70 16.21 9.33
C ASP A 369 13.04 16.06 8.59
N SER A 370 13.10 15.20 7.57
CA SER A 370 14.27 15.04 6.70
C SER A 370 14.51 16.31 5.87
N VAL A 371 13.46 16.85 5.26
CA VAL A 371 13.50 18.09 4.49
C VAL A 371 13.89 19.27 5.38
N LYS A 372 13.37 19.35 6.61
CA LYS A 372 13.70 20.40 7.59
C LYS A 372 15.19 20.44 7.92
N LYS A 373 15.87 19.30 7.93
CA LYS A 373 17.33 19.21 8.17
C LYS A 373 18.16 19.70 6.99
N THR A 374 17.64 19.67 5.78
CA THR A 374 18.38 19.97 4.54
C THR A 374 18.05 21.34 3.95
N THR A 375 16.84 21.87 4.17
CA THR A 375 16.49 23.23 3.73
C THR A 375 16.98 24.27 4.73
N SER A 376 17.17 25.50 4.22
CA SER A 376 17.21 26.65 5.13
C SER A 376 15.96 26.62 6.01
N GLU A 377 16.10 26.75 7.32
CA GLU A 377 15.01 26.80 8.31
C GLU A 377 13.85 27.77 7.98
N LYS A 378 14.02 28.59 6.95
CA LYS A 378 13.09 29.65 6.55
C LYS A 378 11.65 29.15 6.31
N ASN A 379 11.49 28.00 5.63
CA ASN A 379 10.18 27.46 5.31
C ASN A 379 9.48 26.83 6.50
N PHE A 380 10.27 26.38 7.50
CA PHE A 380 9.78 25.67 8.69
C PHE A 380 9.71 26.57 9.94
N LYS A 381 10.07 27.85 9.85
CA LYS A 381 9.86 28.79 10.97
C LYS A 381 8.37 29.00 11.19
N GLU A 382 7.97 29.40 12.40
CA GLU A 382 6.59 29.66 12.80
C GLU A 382 5.81 30.55 11.82
N LYS A 383 6.47 31.49 11.18
CA LYS A 383 5.94 32.32 10.08
C LYS A 383 6.47 31.95 8.70
N GLY A 384 6.95 30.72 8.54
CA GLY A 384 7.44 30.22 7.27
C GLY A 384 6.30 29.85 6.31
N TYR A 385 6.66 29.66 5.04
CA TYR A 385 5.70 29.39 3.97
C TYR A 385 4.77 28.20 4.29
N ILE A 386 5.31 27.11 4.87
CA ILE A 386 4.56 25.88 5.18
C ILE A 386 3.39 26.22 6.14
N TRP A 387 3.68 26.91 7.24
CA TRP A 387 2.68 27.23 8.26
C TRP A 387 1.74 28.36 7.86
N GLN A 388 2.21 29.31 7.05
CA GLN A 388 1.33 30.32 6.46
C GLN A 388 0.31 29.70 5.51
N THR A 389 0.74 28.70 4.71
CA THR A 389 -0.16 27.95 3.83
C THR A 389 -1.25 27.23 4.63
N LEU A 390 -0.89 26.60 5.76
CA LEU A 390 -1.86 26.00 6.65
C LEU A 390 -2.79 27.05 7.30
N GLN A 391 -2.24 28.13 7.83
CA GLN A 391 -3.01 29.18 8.49
C GLN A 391 -4.06 29.82 7.57
N GLN A 392 -3.75 29.95 6.29
CA GLN A 392 -4.64 30.53 5.27
C GLN A 392 -5.62 29.52 4.68
N SER A 393 -5.49 28.23 5.02
CA SER A 393 -6.27 27.16 4.37
C SER A 393 -7.73 27.08 4.82
N GLY A 394 -8.10 27.76 5.91
CA GLY A 394 -9.43 27.61 6.50
C GLY A 394 -9.68 26.17 6.96
N ASP A 395 -10.73 25.56 6.45
CA ASP A 395 -11.14 24.19 6.79
C ASP A 395 -10.62 23.11 5.84
N LYS A 396 -9.81 23.48 4.83
CA LYS A 396 -9.40 22.60 3.72
C LYS A 396 -8.76 21.28 4.18
N TYR A 397 -8.00 21.29 5.26
CA TYR A 397 -7.31 20.10 5.77
C TYR A 397 -7.96 19.46 6.99
N ILE A 398 -9.14 19.96 7.40
CA ILE A 398 -10.02 19.27 8.33
C ILE A 398 -10.80 18.22 7.54
N TYR A 399 -10.84 16.98 8.00
CA TYR A 399 -11.57 15.93 7.31
C TYR A 399 -13.06 16.22 7.21
N ASP A 400 -13.66 15.88 6.08
CA ASP A 400 -15.10 16.05 5.85
C ASP A 400 -15.95 15.36 6.93
N ALA A 401 -15.47 14.26 7.50
CA ALA A 401 -16.13 13.61 8.63
C ALA A 401 -16.27 14.50 9.88
N VAL A 402 -15.31 15.40 10.12
CA VAL A 402 -15.38 16.35 11.24
C VAL A 402 -16.32 17.52 10.92
N LYS A 403 -16.35 17.97 9.66
CA LYS A 403 -17.14 19.09 9.18
C LYS A 403 -18.60 18.76 8.86
N HIS A 404 -18.97 17.47 8.79
CA HIS A 404 -20.29 17.06 8.36
C HIS A 404 -21.39 17.69 9.21
N GLY A 405 -22.35 18.38 8.57
CA GLY A 405 -23.43 19.09 9.24
C GLY A 405 -23.02 20.33 10.06
N TYR A 406 -21.73 20.66 10.08
CA TYR A 406 -21.22 21.84 10.78
C TYR A 406 -21.43 23.12 9.96
N THR A 407 -21.84 24.17 10.66
CA THR A 407 -21.85 25.55 10.15
C THR A 407 -21.29 26.47 11.24
N ALA A 408 -20.80 27.65 10.90
CA ALA A 408 -20.29 28.60 11.89
C ALA A 408 -21.29 28.95 13.00
N ASP A 409 -22.58 28.96 12.64
CA ASP A 409 -23.70 29.25 13.55
C ASP A 409 -24.45 27.99 14.00
N TRP A 410 -23.78 26.80 13.99
CA TRP A 410 -24.40 25.51 14.28
C TRP A 410 -25.30 25.51 15.53
N LEU A 411 -24.92 26.25 16.56
CA LEU A 411 -25.69 26.35 17.82
C LEU A 411 -27.08 26.90 17.62
N SER A 412 -27.32 27.71 16.60
CA SER A 412 -28.62 28.28 16.26
C SER A 412 -29.48 27.33 15.42
N PHE A 413 -28.94 26.33 14.81
CA PHE A 413 -29.64 25.36 13.94
C PHE A 413 -30.02 24.05 14.63
N ILE A 414 -29.35 23.71 15.73
CA ILE A 414 -29.71 22.51 16.52
C ILE A 414 -30.94 22.77 17.38
N PRO A 415 -31.71 21.73 17.78
CA PRO A 415 -32.84 21.87 18.67
C PRO A 415 -32.48 22.59 19.99
N SER A 416 -33.36 23.49 20.46
CA SER A 416 -33.12 24.28 21.69
C SER A 416 -32.85 23.40 22.92
N GLU A 417 -33.54 22.28 23.04
CA GLU A 417 -33.38 21.29 24.12
C GLU A 417 -31.99 20.62 24.12
N ILE A 418 -31.31 20.59 22.96
CA ILE A 418 -29.94 20.12 22.85
C ILE A 418 -28.97 21.27 23.15
N ALA A 419 -29.25 22.47 22.58
CA ALA A 419 -28.43 23.68 22.71
C ALA A 419 -28.27 24.12 24.18
N GLU A 420 -29.32 24.01 25.00
CA GLU A 420 -29.28 24.33 26.43
C GLU A 420 -28.23 23.54 27.22
N GLY A 421 -27.87 22.32 26.77
CA GLY A 421 -26.86 21.46 27.36
C GLY A 421 -25.42 21.85 27.02
N VAL A 422 -25.19 22.77 26.09
CA VAL A 422 -23.83 23.16 25.63
C VAL A 422 -23.15 24.07 26.65
N ASP A 423 -23.87 24.97 27.28
CA ASP A 423 -23.34 25.86 28.33
C ASP A 423 -23.13 25.09 29.63
N THR A 424 -21.87 24.78 29.91
CA THR A 424 -21.48 24.05 31.15
C THR A 424 -21.46 24.92 32.38
N THR A 425 -21.61 26.25 32.28
CA THR A 425 -21.59 27.18 33.41
C THR A 425 -22.91 27.26 34.18
N GLN A 426 -24.00 26.86 33.50
CA GLN A 426 -25.35 26.87 34.04
C GLN A 426 -25.61 25.66 34.95
N PRO A 427 -26.47 25.81 36.01
CA PRO A 427 -26.80 24.69 36.89
C PRO A 427 -27.59 23.61 36.18
N GLN A 428 -27.76 22.46 36.85
CA GLN A 428 -28.57 21.30 36.36
C GLN A 428 -28.11 20.74 35.00
N LEU A 429 -26.81 20.67 34.75
CA LEU A 429 -26.25 20.23 33.49
C LEU A 429 -26.75 18.85 33.03
N LEU A 430 -26.91 17.88 33.94
CA LEU A 430 -27.41 16.54 33.61
C LEU A 430 -28.86 16.54 33.12
N GLU A 431 -29.71 17.42 33.69
CA GLU A 431 -31.09 17.56 33.26
C GLU A 431 -31.16 18.19 31.86
N ARG A 432 -30.37 19.23 31.61
CA ARG A 432 -30.26 19.91 30.33
C ARG A 432 -29.65 19.02 29.24
N ARG A 433 -28.93 17.98 29.61
CA ARG A 433 -28.38 16.98 28.70
C ARG A 433 -29.20 15.69 28.63
N SER A 434 -30.44 15.68 29.09
CA SER A 434 -31.30 14.48 29.10
C SER A 434 -31.47 13.85 27.70
N HIS A 435 -31.55 14.67 26.66
CA HIS A 435 -31.73 14.24 25.26
C HIS A 435 -30.41 14.00 24.51
N TRP A 436 -29.28 14.21 25.11
CA TRP A 436 -27.97 14.11 24.47
C TRP A 436 -27.55 12.68 24.07
N ASN A 437 -28.21 11.67 24.61
CA ASN A 437 -27.97 10.26 24.26
C ASN A 437 -28.92 9.76 23.17
N GLU A 438 -29.81 10.62 22.65
CA GLU A 438 -30.66 10.30 21.53
C GLU A 438 -29.89 10.38 20.21
N ARG A 439 -30.35 9.64 19.20
CA ARG A 439 -29.73 9.62 17.88
C ARG A 439 -29.89 10.99 17.22
N THR A 440 -28.79 11.51 16.72
CA THR A 440 -28.80 12.75 15.95
C THR A 440 -29.49 12.53 14.60
N PRO A 441 -30.43 13.39 14.18
CA PRO A 441 -31.06 13.30 12.87
C PRO A 441 -30.16 13.88 11.76
N GLU A 442 -30.49 13.54 10.51
CA GLU A 442 -29.94 14.25 9.36
C GLU A 442 -30.40 15.73 9.34
N PRO A 443 -29.59 16.67 8.85
CA PRO A 443 -28.29 16.48 8.19
C PRO A 443 -27.07 16.51 9.13
N PHE A 444 -27.23 16.49 10.44
CA PHE A 444 -26.14 16.73 11.41
C PHE A 444 -25.29 15.49 11.72
N ASN A 445 -25.89 14.30 11.59
CA ASN A 445 -25.27 13.07 12.11
C ASN A 445 -24.25 12.41 11.17
N LEU A 446 -23.26 11.78 11.76
CA LEU A 446 -22.57 10.61 11.16
C LEU A 446 -23.40 9.35 11.40
N PRO A 447 -23.16 8.21 10.69
CA PRO A 447 -24.12 7.08 10.60
C PRO A 447 -24.67 6.54 11.92
N THR A 448 -23.89 6.49 13.00
CA THR A 448 -24.37 5.99 14.30
C THR A 448 -24.31 7.00 15.45
N GLU A 449 -24.09 8.26 15.12
CA GLU A 449 -23.81 9.32 16.08
C GLU A 449 -25.03 9.71 16.93
N ILE A 450 -24.78 10.03 18.18
CA ILE A 450 -25.76 10.63 19.11
C ILE A 450 -25.43 12.09 19.34
N TRP A 451 -26.40 12.88 19.84
CA TRP A 451 -26.24 14.33 20.00
C TRP A 451 -24.96 14.72 20.79
N ARG A 452 -24.62 13.99 21.82
CA ARG A 452 -23.38 14.25 22.57
C ARG A 452 -22.15 14.19 21.67
N GLU A 453 -22.05 13.19 20.83
CA GLU A 453 -20.92 12.97 19.92
C GLU A 453 -20.91 14.04 18.81
N THR A 454 -22.09 14.39 18.29
CA THR A 454 -22.24 15.46 17.27
C THR A 454 -21.81 16.81 17.82
N ILE A 455 -22.25 17.17 19.03
CA ILE A 455 -21.86 18.43 19.70
C ILE A 455 -20.36 18.47 19.96
N GLU A 456 -19.78 17.40 20.48
CA GLU A 456 -18.33 17.30 20.70
C GLU A 456 -17.55 17.46 19.39
N ARG A 457 -18.06 16.89 18.29
CA ARG A 457 -17.49 17.01 16.94
C ARG A 457 -17.56 18.44 16.41
N PHE A 458 -18.69 19.13 16.58
CA PHE A 458 -18.85 20.54 16.18
C PHE A 458 -17.93 21.46 17.00
N GLN A 459 -17.88 21.30 18.32
CA GLN A 459 -16.96 22.06 19.19
C GLN A 459 -15.49 21.82 18.80
N ARG A 460 -15.16 20.59 18.43
CA ARG A 460 -13.83 20.25 17.91
C ARG A 460 -13.55 20.94 16.58
N CYS A 461 -14.54 21.02 15.68
CA CYS A 461 -14.40 21.75 14.42
C CYS A 461 -14.10 23.23 14.67
N ASP A 462 -14.84 23.88 15.59
CA ASP A 462 -14.58 25.26 16.01
C ASP A 462 -13.15 25.43 16.56
N ASP A 463 -12.71 24.55 17.48
CA ASP A 463 -11.37 24.58 18.06
C ASP A 463 -10.28 24.43 16.99
N LEU A 464 -10.47 23.54 16.04
CA LEU A 464 -9.53 23.34 14.92
C LEU A 464 -9.44 24.56 14.01
N LEU A 465 -10.57 25.13 13.63
CA LEU A 465 -10.62 26.35 12.80
C LEU A 465 -9.94 27.52 13.50
N GLN A 466 -10.18 27.71 14.80
CA GLN A 466 -9.54 28.74 15.60
C GLN A 466 -8.03 28.54 15.70
N LYS A 467 -7.56 27.34 15.97
CA LYS A 467 -6.12 26.99 16.05
C LYS A 467 -5.41 27.19 14.71
N ILE A 468 -6.02 26.77 13.61
CA ILE A 468 -5.49 26.99 12.27
C ILE A 468 -5.37 28.48 11.97
N ALA A 469 -6.44 29.24 12.18
CA ALA A 469 -6.46 30.68 11.92
C ALA A 469 -5.48 31.45 12.84
N ALA A 470 -5.33 31.05 14.10
CA ALA A 470 -4.40 31.65 15.04
C ALA A 470 -2.92 31.28 14.77
N GLY A 471 -2.66 30.26 13.90
CA GLY A 471 -1.30 29.77 13.65
C GLY A 471 -0.72 28.97 14.84
N GLU A 472 -1.59 28.40 15.68
CA GLU A 472 -1.15 27.56 16.82
C GLU A 472 -0.64 26.19 16.36
N ILE A 473 -1.02 25.76 15.14
CA ILE A 473 -0.54 24.53 14.49
C ILE A 473 0.67 24.89 13.65
N HIS A 474 1.87 24.55 14.15
CA HIS A 474 3.13 24.95 13.55
C HIS A 474 4.23 23.88 13.64
N GLU A 475 3.85 22.64 13.98
CA GLU A 475 4.69 21.46 13.91
C GLU A 475 4.03 20.35 13.08
N ILE A 476 4.83 19.56 12.38
CA ILE A 476 4.27 18.52 11.49
C ILE A 476 3.52 17.43 12.28
N ASN A 477 3.96 17.15 13.50
CA ASN A 477 3.31 16.18 14.38
C ASN A 477 1.95 16.66 14.91
N ASP A 478 1.64 17.96 14.80
CA ASP A 478 0.31 18.50 15.11
C ASP A 478 -0.75 17.92 14.17
N PHE A 479 -0.39 17.55 12.91
CA PHE A 479 -1.30 16.87 12.00
C PHE A 479 -1.77 15.52 12.54
N ILE A 480 -0.93 14.80 13.30
CA ILE A 480 -1.32 13.56 13.97
C ILE A 480 -2.18 13.89 15.17
N THR A 481 -1.72 14.83 16.02
CA THR A 481 -2.40 15.21 17.26
C THR A 481 -3.82 15.72 17.03
N TYR A 482 -3.98 16.58 16.04
CA TYR A 482 -5.27 17.16 15.67
C TYR A 482 -6.01 16.36 14.59
N ASN A 483 -5.42 15.29 14.09
CA ASN A 483 -5.94 14.42 13.04
C ASN A 483 -6.34 15.22 11.79
N LEU A 484 -5.43 16.00 11.26
CA LEU A 484 -5.59 16.75 10.02
C LEU A 484 -5.14 15.92 8.81
N ASN A 485 -5.62 16.28 7.62
CA ASN A 485 -5.27 15.58 6.39
C ASN A 485 -3.86 15.95 5.91
N ILE A 486 -2.84 15.36 6.54
CA ILE A 486 -1.43 15.57 6.22
C ILE A 486 -1.11 15.19 4.77
N ARG A 487 -1.77 14.18 4.21
CA ARG A 487 -1.53 13.72 2.84
C ARG A 487 -1.94 14.78 1.82
N GLN A 488 -3.16 15.33 1.97
CA GLN A 488 -3.64 16.41 1.12
C GLN A 488 -2.77 17.66 1.28
N PHE A 489 -2.41 18.00 2.53
CA PHE A 489 -1.54 19.13 2.81
C PHE A 489 -0.18 19.01 2.12
N THR A 490 0.48 17.85 2.22
CA THR A 490 1.78 17.61 1.60
C THR A 490 1.71 17.74 0.08
N TYR A 491 0.69 17.15 -0.53
CA TYR A 491 0.48 17.23 -1.97
C TYR A 491 0.26 18.68 -2.44
N ASP A 492 -0.65 19.40 -1.78
CA ASP A 492 -0.97 20.79 -2.13
C ASP A 492 0.20 21.73 -1.92
N LEU A 493 0.98 21.51 -0.86
CA LEU A 493 2.20 22.27 -0.58
C LEU A 493 3.20 22.15 -1.74
N LEU A 494 3.44 20.94 -2.23
CA LEU A 494 4.34 20.68 -3.36
C LEU A 494 3.76 21.20 -4.69
N LEU A 495 2.45 21.09 -4.87
CA LEU A 495 1.77 21.55 -6.08
C LEU A 495 1.86 23.08 -6.24
N HIS A 496 1.75 23.84 -5.15
CA HIS A 496 1.64 25.31 -5.20
C HIS A 496 2.91 26.06 -4.80
N THR A 497 3.95 25.37 -4.33
CA THR A 497 5.18 26.06 -3.93
C THR A 497 5.90 26.69 -5.12
N GLU A 498 6.39 27.94 -4.94
CA GLU A 498 7.29 28.58 -5.88
C GLU A 498 8.79 28.45 -5.47
N ASP A 499 9.06 27.69 -4.40
CA ASP A 499 10.41 27.38 -3.95
C ASP A 499 10.91 26.05 -4.55
N HIS A 500 11.73 26.13 -5.59
CA HIS A 500 12.31 24.97 -6.26
C HIS A 500 13.17 24.12 -5.31
N LEU A 501 13.84 24.72 -4.32
CA LEU A 501 14.65 23.99 -3.33
C LEU A 501 13.77 23.12 -2.43
N LEU A 502 12.56 23.54 -2.10
CA LEU A 502 11.63 22.72 -1.34
C LEU A 502 11.27 21.45 -2.12
N VAL A 503 10.97 21.57 -3.41
CA VAL A 503 10.67 20.44 -4.29
C VAL A 503 11.88 19.50 -4.42
N GLU A 504 13.07 20.05 -4.64
CA GLU A 504 14.32 19.31 -4.72
C GLU A 504 14.57 18.47 -3.46
N HIS A 505 14.48 19.09 -2.30
CA HIS A 505 14.74 18.41 -1.03
C HIS A 505 13.66 17.36 -0.71
N PHE A 506 12.39 17.57 -1.03
CA PHE A 506 11.37 16.53 -0.92
C PHE A 506 11.64 15.35 -1.85
N TYR A 507 12.01 15.62 -3.11
CA TYR A 507 12.36 14.58 -4.07
C TYR A 507 13.55 13.75 -3.57
N HIS A 508 14.61 14.39 -3.10
CA HIS A 508 15.78 13.70 -2.55
C HIS A 508 15.45 12.96 -1.24
N ALA A 509 14.64 13.53 -0.34
CA ALA A 509 14.19 12.84 0.87
C ALA A 509 13.43 11.55 0.54
N MET A 510 12.52 11.59 -0.47
CA MET A 510 11.83 10.40 -0.95
C MET A 510 12.77 9.35 -1.55
N GLN A 511 13.82 9.77 -2.27
CA GLN A 511 14.78 8.82 -2.84
C GLN A 511 15.60 8.07 -1.79
N HIS A 512 15.74 8.61 -0.58
CA HIS A 512 16.62 8.07 0.46
C HIS A 512 15.88 7.38 1.60
N VAL A 513 14.57 7.65 1.80
CA VAL A 513 13.82 7.05 2.89
C VAL A 513 13.73 5.53 2.76
N SER A 514 14.12 4.81 3.82
CA SER A 514 13.99 3.36 3.93
C SER A 514 12.78 2.99 4.80
N ILE A 515 11.82 2.25 4.22
CA ILE A 515 10.57 1.87 4.86
C ILE A 515 10.53 0.36 4.99
N LEU A 516 10.46 -0.14 6.22
CA LEU A 516 10.46 -1.55 6.54
C LEU A 516 9.11 -2.00 7.10
N ASP A 517 8.64 -3.15 6.62
CA ASP A 517 7.68 -3.99 7.34
C ASP A 517 8.39 -5.28 7.80
N PRO A 518 8.67 -5.45 9.11
CA PRO A 518 9.43 -6.58 9.62
C PRO A 518 8.62 -7.89 9.71
N THR A 519 7.34 -7.87 9.35
CA THR A 519 6.41 -9.00 9.34
C THR A 519 5.43 -8.83 8.17
N CYS A 520 6.01 -8.69 6.96
CA CYS A 520 5.33 -8.05 5.84
C CYS A 520 4.17 -8.85 5.23
N GLY A 521 4.06 -10.14 5.49
CA GLY A 521 3.04 -10.98 4.88
C GLY A 521 3.01 -10.81 3.36
N SER A 522 1.84 -10.64 2.77
CA SER A 522 1.66 -10.38 1.34
C SER A 522 1.95 -8.92 0.92
N GLY A 523 2.59 -8.13 1.78
CA GLY A 523 3.06 -6.77 1.47
C GLY A 523 2.04 -5.65 1.64
N ALA A 524 0.99 -5.80 2.45
CA ALA A 524 -0.06 -4.79 2.58
C ALA A 524 0.47 -3.40 2.99
N PHE A 525 1.41 -3.32 3.93
CA PHE A 525 2.04 -2.06 4.33
C PHE A 525 3.02 -1.52 3.27
N LEU A 526 3.69 -2.39 2.53
CA LEU A 526 4.57 -1.99 1.41
C LEU A 526 3.75 -1.32 0.30
N PHE A 527 2.54 -1.85 0.02
CA PHE A 527 1.61 -1.21 -0.91
C PHE A 527 1.09 0.13 -0.41
N ALA A 528 0.78 0.25 0.88
CA ALA A 528 0.38 1.53 1.46
C ALA A 528 1.50 2.56 1.35
N ALA A 529 2.74 2.19 1.66
CA ALA A 529 3.91 3.05 1.48
C ALA A 529 4.08 3.49 0.02
N MET A 530 3.95 2.56 -0.93
CA MET A 530 4.00 2.87 -2.35
C MET A 530 2.88 3.85 -2.76
N ASN A 531 1.64 3.62 -2.30
CA ASN A 531 0.51 4.50 -2.58
C ASN A 531 0.65 5.91 -1.98
N ILE A 532 1.43 6.07 -0.90
CA ILE A 532 1.74 7.37 -0.30
C ILE A 532 2.83 8.08 -1.10
N LEU A 533 3.90 7.37 -1.48
CA LEU A 533 5.05 7.97 -2.18
C LEU A 533 4.76 8.28 -3.65
N GLU A 534 4.03 7.43 -4.36
CA GLU A 534 3.77 7.58 -5.81
C GLU A 534 3.26 8.98 -6.19
N PRO A 535 2.19 9.53 -5.59
CA PRO A 535 1.69 10.85 -5.94
C PRO A 535 2.68 11.98 -5.62
N LEU A 536 3.53 11.78 -4.60
CA LEU A 536 4.54 12.75 -4.23
C LEU A 536 5.72 12.77 -5.22
N TYR A 537 6.15 11.60 -5.69
CA TYR A 537 7.11 11.52 -6.79
C TYR A 537 6.56 12.18 -8.06
N GLU A 538 5.32 11.87 -8.41
CA GLU A 538 4.64 12.38 -9.59
C GLU A 538 4.56 13.91 -9.57
N ILE A 539 4.11 14.50 -8.45
CA ILE A 539 4.03 15.96 -8.33
C ILE A 539 5.41 16.62 -8.29
N CYS A 540 6.41 16.03 -7.63
CA CYS A 540 7.77 16.57 -7.64
C CYS A 540 8.35 16.58 -9.04
N ILE A 541 8.20 15.49 -9.82
CA ILE A 541 8.67 15.43 -11.21
C ILE A 541 7.99 16.49 -12.07
N THR A 542 6.65 16.59 -11.99
CA THR A 542 5.88 17.61 -12.72
C THR A 542 6.38 19.02 -12.38
N ARG A 543 6.60 19.31 -11.11
CA ARG A 543 7.09 20.64 -10.67
C ARG A 543 8.54 20.88 -11.10
N MET A 544 9.41 19.87 -11.09
CA MET A 544 10.77 19.98 -11.60
C MET A 544 10.78 20.31 -13.10
N GLU A 545 9.92 19.68 -13.90
CA GLU A 545 9.76 20.00 -15.32
C GLU A 545 9.29 21.45 -15.52
N GLU A 546 8.30 21.93 -14.75
CA GLU A 546 7.82 23.32 -14.80
C GLU A 546 8.90 24.34 -14.43
N PHE A 547 9.70 24.07 -13.40
CA PHE A 547 10.82 24.92 -13.02
C PHE A 547 11.93 24.92 -14.05
N HIS A 548 12.22 23.76 -14.65
CA HIS A 548 13.20 23.63 -15.72
C HIS A 548 12.79 24.42 -16.97
N GLN A 549 11.50 24.39 -17.36
CA GLN A 549 10.99 25.20 -18.46
C GLN A 549 11.14 26.71 -18.21
N LYS A 550 10.98 27.15 -16.95
CA LYS A 550 11.22 28.54 -16.55
C LYS A 550 12.71 28.91 -16.48
N ASN A 551 13.56 27.94 -16.14
CA ASN A 551 15.02 28.09 -16.01
C ASN A 551 15.73 26.76 -16.28
N GLU A 552 16.27 26.61 -17.49
CA GLU A 552 16.96 25.40 -17.99
C GLU A 552 18.13 24.92 -17.13
N LYS A 553 18.58 25.70 -16.14
CA LYS A 553 19.68 25.29 -15.24
C LYS A 553 19.20 24.50 -14.04
N LEU A 554 17.90 24.49 -13.76
CA LEU A 554 17.33 23.77 -12.61
C LEU A 554 17.03 22.34 -13.01
N PHE A 555 17.27 21.41 -12.09
CA PHE A 555 16.90 19.99 -12.18
C PHE A 555 17.46 19.22 -13.40
N VAL A 556 18.59 19.67 -13.96
CA VAL A 556 19.18 19.07 -15.16
C VAL A 556 19.56 17.60 -14.91
N ALA A 557 20.19 17.31 -13.77
CA ALA A 557 20.67 15.96 -13.46
C ALA A 557 19.49 14.99 -13.21
N GLU A 558 18.47 15.43 -12.45
CA GLU A 558 17.28 14.65 -12.12
C GLU A 558 16.45 14.34 -13.37
N LEU A 559 16.18 15.34 -14.19
CA LEU A 559 15.39 15.18 -15.42
C LEU A 559 16.15 14.40 -16.49
N GLU A 560 17.48 14.54 -16.59
CA GLU A 560 18.29 13.70 -17.46
C GLU A 560 18.30 12.23 -17.00
N GLU A 561 18.37 11.97 -15.70
CA GLU A 561 18.26 10.62 -15.18
C GLU A 561 16.94 9.99 -15.59
N ILE A 562 15.82 10.70 -15.39
CA ILE A 562 14.49 10.23 -15.75
C ILE A 562 14.37 10.02 -17.27
N SER A 563 14.77 10.99 -18.07
CA SER A 563 14.61 10.95 -19.53
C SER A 563 15.51 9.91 -20.24
N LYS A 564 16.75 9.74 -19.76
CA LYS A 564 17.69 8.76 -20.33
C LYS A 564 17.28 7.33 -20.06
N LYS A 565 16.76 7.07 -18.85
CA LYS A 565 16.41 5.72 -18.41
C LYS A 565 15.02 5.28 -18.82
N TYR A 566 14.06 6.21 -18.96
CA TYR A 566 12.65 5.86 -19.10
C TYR A 566 11.89 6.81 -20.03
N ARG A 567 12.36 6.98 -21.26
CA ARG A 567 11.84 7.91 -22.28
C ARG A 567 10.34 7.84 -22.53
N SER A 568 9.67 6.73 -22.20
CA SER A 568 8.28 6.49 -22.56
C SER A 568 7.33 6.33 -21.38
N ASN A 569 7.83 6.12 -20.14
CA ASN A 569 6.93 5.80 -19.02
C ASN A 569 7.45 6.24 -17.64
N ILE A 570 7.08 7.48 -17.25
CA ILE A 570 7.42 8.06 -15.94
C ILE A 570 6.84 7.22 -14.79
N GLN A 571 5.67 6.65 -14.94
CA GLN A 571 5.04 5.82 -13.89
C GLN A 571 5.84 4.56 -13.60
N TYR A 572 6.39 3.93 -14.64
CA TYR A 572 7.27 2.78 -14.46
C TYR A 572 8.55 3.17 -13.70
N PHE A 573 9.14 4.32 -14.02
CA PHE A 573 10.28 4.87 -13.29
C PHE A 573 9.96 5.11 -11.80
N ILE A 574 8.79 5.71 -11.52
CA ILE A 574 8.34 5.99 -10.15
C ILE A 574 8.20 4.69 -9.36
N TYR A 575 7.49 3.69 -9.88
CA TYR A 575 7.32 2.41 -9.19
C TYR A 575 8.66 1.68 -9.00
N LYS A 576 9.51 1.64 -10.02
CA LYS A 576 10.84 1.03 -9.91
C LYS A 576 11.69 1.72 -8.84
N SER A 577 11.67 3.06 -8.81
CA SER A 577 12.40 3.85 -7.81
C SER A 577 11.90 3.55 -6.39
N ILE A 578 10.59 3.56 -6.16
CA ILE A 578 9.98 3.27 -4.86
C ILE A 578 10.35 1.85 -4.41
N ILE A 579 10.16 0.86 -5.28
CA ILE A 579 10.39 -0.56 -4.95
C ILE A 579 11.85 -0.82 -4.61
N LEU A 580 12.79 -0.29 -5.41
CA LEU A 580 14.22 -0.55 -5.23
C LEU A 580 14.86 0.28 -4.11
N ARG A 581 14.39 1.51 -3.90
CA ARG A 581 15.04 2.44 -2.98
C ARG A 581 14.38 2.47 -1.60
N ASN A 582 13.04 2.33 -1.56
CA ASN A 582 12.27 2.66 -0.36
C ASN A 582 11.70 1.45 0.37
N LEU A 583 11.30 0.38 -0.34
CA LEU A 583 10.52 -0.71 0.26
C LEU A 583 11.40 -1.87 0.69
N TYR A 584 11.26 -2.26 1.95
CA TYR A 584 11.92 -3.40 2.56
C TYR A 584 10.91 -4.22 3.35
N GLY A 585 11.01 -5.55 3.26
CA GLY A 585 10.09 -6.45 3.95
C GLY A 585 10.77 -7.73 4.40
N VAL A 586 10.36 -8.24 5.56
CA VAL A 586 10.79 -9.55 6.06
C VAL A 586 9.56 -10.32 6.52
N ASP A 587 9.48 -11.59 6.15
CA ASP A 587 8.47 -12.50 6.69
C ASP A 587 9.07 -13.89 6.86
N ILE A 588 8.58 -14.63 7.86
CA ILE A 588 9.02 -15.99 8.11
C ILE A 588 8.49 -16.98 7.07
N MET A 589 7.44 -16.59 6.35
CA MET A 589 6.77 -17.43 5.35
C MET A 589 7.27 -17.08 3.95
N GLU A 590 7.94 -18.00 3.31
CA GLU A 590 8.45 -17.86 1.94
C GLU A 590 7.34 -17.56 0.94
N GLU A 591 6.20 -18.23 1.07
CA GLU A 591 5.01 -18.00 0.23
C GLU A 591 4.50 -16.56 0.30
N ALA A 592 4.48 -15.97 1.50
CA ALA A 592 4.03 -14.59 1.69
C ALA A 592 4.98 -13.61 0.99
N VAL A 593 6.29 -13.84 1.10
CA VAL A 593 7.34 -13.05 0.44
C VAL A 593 7.18 -13.10 -1.08
N GLU A 594 7.00 -14.28 -1.66
CA GLU A 594 6.84 -14.44 -3.12
C GLU A 594 5.58 -13.72 -3.64
N ILE A 595 4.50 -13.73 -2.86
CA ILE A 595 3.28 -13.01 -3.21
C ILE A 595 3.47 -11.50 -3.12
N ALA A 596 4.16 -11.02 -2.09
CA ALA A 596 4.48 -9.60 -1.98
C ALA A 596 5.27 -9.12 -3.22
N LYS A 597 6.27 -9.89 -3.65
CA LYS A 597 7.04 -9.64 -4.87
C LYS A 597 6.17 -9.66 -6.12
N LEU A 598 5.34 -10.69 -6.30
CA LEU A 598 4.42 -10.84 -7.42
C LEU A 598 3.52 -9.61 -7.58
N ARG A 599 2.90 -9.17 -6.51
CA ARG A 599 2.00 -8.02 -6.51
C ARG A 599 2.73 -6.73 -6.91
N LEU A 600 3.95 -6.50 -6.40
CA LEU A 600 4.76 -5.34 -6.78
C LEU A 600 5.11 -5.36 -8.27
N PHE A 601 5.48 -6.52 -8.82
CA PHE A 601 5.75 -6.66 -10.25
C PHE A 601 4.51 -6.38 -11.10
N LEU A 602 3.35 -6.88 -10.72
CA LEU A 602 2.10 -6.61 -11.44
C LEU A 602 1.75 -5.12 -11.46
N LYS A 603 2.03 -4.38 -10.37
CA LYS A 603 1.86 -2.91 -10.37
C LYS A 603 2.77 -2.22 -11.39
N MET A 604 4.00 -2.68 -11.56
CA MET A 604 4.91 -2.12 -12.57
C MET A 604 4.44 -2.45 -14.00
N VAL A 605 4.05 -3.69 -14.25
CA VAL A 605 3.55 -4.11 -15.57
C VAL A 605 2.24 -3.40 -15.93
N ALA A 606 1.41 -3.10 -14.94
CA ALA A 606 0.12 -2.43 -15.13
C ALA A 606 0.20 -1.11 -15.89
N VAL A 607 1.27 -0.34 -15.68
CA VAL A 607 1.44 0.99 -16.27
C VAL A 607 2.13 1.01 -17.63
N VAL A 608 2.61 -0.13 -18.11
CA VAL A 608 3.29 -0.23 -19.42
C VAL A 608 2.28 -0.61 -20.49
N GLU A 609 2.19 0.16 -21.55
CA GLU A 609 1.40 -0.18 -22.73
C GLU A 609 2.23 -1.04 -23.70
N VAL A 610 1.60 -2.11 -24.20
CA VAL A 610 2.27 -3.04 -25.14
C VAL A 610 2.53 -2.34 -26.47
N ASN A 611 3.78 -2.30 -26.90
CA ASN A 611 4.17 -1.75 -28.18
C ASN A 611 4.99 -2.77 -29.00
N PRO A 612 4.39 -3.41 -30.02
CA PRO A 612 5.09 -4.40 -30.83
C PRO A 612 6.28 -3.85 -31.63
N ARG A 613 6.42 -2.52 -31.75
CA ARG A 613 7.53 -1.87 -32.47
C ARG A 613 8.76 -1.67 -31.63
N LEU A 614 8.61 -1.75 -30.31
CA LEU A 614 9.71 -1.59 -29.35
C LEU A 614 10.31 -2.94 -28.99
N ASP A 615 11.58 -2.90 -28.58
CA ASP A 615 12.25 -4.04 -27.98
C ASP A 615 11.50 -4.46 -26.72
N ASN A 616 11.49 -5.76 -26.44
CA ASN A 616 10.80 -6.34 -25.29
C ASN A 616 9.33 -5.90 -25.15
N LEU A 617 8.67 -5.57 -26.27
CA LEU A 617 7.28 -5.06 -26.31
C LEU A 617 7.07 -3.74 -25.54
N GLY A 618 8.14 -2.99 -25.27
CA GLY A 618 8.12 -1.76 -24.49
C GLY A 618 8.17 -1.96 -22.97
N LEU A 619 8.32 -3.19 -22.51
CA LEU A 619 8.49 -3.49 -21.09
C LEU A 619 9.98 -3.51 -20.75
N ASP A 620 10.40 -2.61 -19.85
CA ASP A 620 11.73 -2.71 -19.25
C ASP A 620 11.80 -3.94 -18.34
N PRO A 621 12.95 -4.61 -18.25
CA PRO A 621 13.11 -5.75 -17.33
C PRO A 621 12.73 -5.37 -15.90
N LEU A 622 11.98 -6.27 -15.24
CA LEU A 622 11.59 -6.09 -13.85
C LEU A 622 12.83 -6.03 -12.95
N PRO A 623 12.83 -5.20 -11.90
CA PRO A 623 13.93 -5.17 -10.95
C PRO A 623 14.01 -6.47 -10.16
N ASP A 624 15.21 -6.83 -9.76
CA ASP A 624 15.40 -7.90 -8.78
C ASP A 624 15.22 -7.34 -7.36
N ILE A 625 14.22 -7.83 -6.65
CA ILE A 625 13.86 -7.39 -5.29
C ILE A 625 14.12 -8.45 -4.23
N ASP A 626 14.88 -9.49 -4.57
CA ASP A 626 15.24 -10.56 -3.64
C ASP A 626 16.02 -10.08 -2.42
N PHE A 627 16.70 -8.94 -2.55
CA PHE A 627 17.44 -8.33 -1.45
C PHE A 627 16.67 -7.22 -0.71
N ASN A 628 15.48 -6.87 -1.19
CA ASN A 628 14.60 -5.91 -0.53
C ASN A 628 13.52 -6.61 0.30
N ILE A 629 12.93 -7.69 -0.25
CA ILE A 629 11.87 -8.46 0.40
C ILE A 629 12.37 -9.89 0.59
N ARG A 630 12.51 -10.29 1.84
CA ARG A 630 13.28 -11.47 2.23
C ARG A 630 12.50 -12.40 3.15
N CYS A 631 12.84 -13.70 3.06
CA CYS A 631 12.33 -14.70 3.98
C CYS A 631 13.28 -14.86 5.17
N GLY A 632 12.72 -14.94 6.39
CA GLY A 632 13.46 -15.20 7.61
C GLY A 632 12.73 -14.78 8.88
N ASN A 633 13.22 -15.23 10.01
CA ASN A 633 12.63 -14.96 11.32
C ASN A 633 13.15 -13.64 11.89
N THR A 634 12.31 -12.62 11.91
CA THR A 634 12.62 -11.29 12.45
C THR A 634 13.21 -11.30 13.86
N LEU A 635 12.85 -12.29 14.68
CA LEU A 635 13.24 -12.37 16.08
C LEU A 635 14.53 -13.15 16.35
N VAL A 636 14.94 -14.01 15.41
CA VAL A 636 16.13 -14.85 15.54
C VAL A 636 17.22 -14.35 14.61
N GLY A 637 18.40 -14.12 15.13
CA GLY A 637 19.52 -13.54 14.40
C GLY A 637 20.09 -12.30 15.09
N TYR A 638 21.24 -11.83 14.61
CA TYR A 638 21.88 -10.63 15.11
C TYR A 638 21.32 -9.39 14.43
N ALA A 639 20.80 -8.46 15.23
CA ALA A 639 20.30 -7.18 14.72
C ALA A 639 21.38 -6.10 14.75
N THR A 640 22.23 -6.12 15.77
CA THR A 640 23.26 -5.11 16.01
C THR A 640 24.60 -5.76 16.31
N GLU A 641 25.69 -5.03 16.07
CA GLU A 641 27.05 -5.45 16.46
C GLU A 641 27.15 -5.74 17.96
N LYS A 642 26.41 -4.99 18.76
CA LYS A 642 26.37 -5.20 20.22
C LYS A 642 25.79 -6.57 20.61
N GLU A 643 24.78 -7.05 19.89
CA GLU A 643 24.24 -8.39 20.12
C GLU A 643 25.28 -9.47 19.79
N LEU A 644 26.02 -9.28 18.70
CA LEU A 644 27.12 -10.17 18.32
C LEU A 644 28.26 -10.13 19.35
N ASP A 645 28.65 -8.93 19.79
CA ASP A 645 29.69 -8.74 20.80
C ASP A 645 29.35 -9.44 22.13
N ASN A 646 28.09 -9.38 22.56
CA ASN A 646 27.65 -10.04 23.79
C ASN A 646 27.82 -11.56 23.70
N ASP A 647 27.53 -12.18 22.56
CA ASP A 647 27.71 -13.63 22.36
C ASP A 647 29.20 -14.03 22.22
N LEU A 648 30.07 -13.09 21.92
CA LEU A 648 31.49 -13.28 21.89
C LEU A 648 32.17 -13.09 23.27
N ASN A 649 31.45 -12.62 24.29
CA ASN A 649 32.04 -12.33 25.61
C ASN A 649 32.46 -13.60 26.41
N TYR A 650 32.09 -14.79 25.96
CA TYR A 650 32.50 -16.07 26.53
C TYR A 650 33.60 -16.72 25.65
N GLY A 651 34.86 -16.62 26.04
CA GLY A 651 35.97 -17.28 25.34
C GLY A 651 37.31 -16.53 25.38
N ASP A 652 38.30 -17.03 24.66
CA ASP A 652 39.61 -16.40 24.52
C ASP A 652 39.50 -15.07 23.78
N MET A 653 40.11 -14.04 24.33
CA MET A 653 40.06 -12.67 23.82
C MET A 653 40.66 -12.54 22.41
N PHE A 654 41.67 -13.36 22.06
CA PHE A 654 42.26 -13.36 20.74
C PHE A 654 41.32 -14.00 19.70
N ALA A 655 40.72 -15.15 20.03
CA ALA A 655 39.74 -15.82 19.16
C ALA A 655 38.52 -14.96 18.92
N LYS A 656 38.09 -14.17 19.93
CA LYS A 656 36.99 -13.19 19.79
C LYS A 656 37.33 -12.10 18.78
N GLN A 657 38.52 -11.50 18.90
CA GLN A 657 38.92 -10.42 18.02
C GLN A 657 39.09 -10.93 16.58
N GLU A 658 39.69 -12.09 16.38
CA GLU A 658 39.84 -12.73 15.07
C GLU A 658 38.49 -13.02 14.41
N PHE A 659 37.50 -13.50 15.17
CA PHE A 659 36.15 -13.74 14.67
C PHE A 659 35.47 -12.43 14.26
N LYS A 660 35.60 -11.37 15.08
CA LYS A 660 35.01 -10.05 14.81
C LYS A 660 35.61 -9.43 13.56
N ASP A 661 36.93 -9.42 13.46
CA ASP A 661 37.67 -8.89 12.29
C ASP A 661 37.26 -9.63 11.01
N LYS A 662 37.06 -10.96 11.10
CA LYS A 662 36.58 -11.77 9.97
C LYS A 662 35.15 -11.38 9.57
N VAL A 663 34.22 -11.24 10.52
CA VAL A 663 32.84 -10.83 10.24
C VAL A 663 32.79 -9.42 9.63
N GLU A 664 33.55 -8.45 10.18
CA GLU A 664 33.63 -7.10 9.65
C GLU A 664 34.13 -7.08 8.21
N LEU A 665 35.18 -7.86 7.91
CA LEU A 665 35.71 -7.97 6.55
C LEU A 665 34.69 -8.57 5.57
N GLU A 666 34.02 -9.64 5.95
CA GLU A 666 32.97 -10.26 5.09
C GLU A 666 31.77 -9.32 4.91
N MET A 667 31.38 -8.54 5.93
CA MET A 667 30.33 -7.50 5.82
C MET A 667 30.71 -6.41 4.82
N GLU A 668 31.97 -5.93 4.83
CA GLU A 668 32.44 -4.96 3.84
C GLU A 668 32.43 -5.52 2.41
N VAL A 669 32.76 -6.81 2.26
CA VAL A 669 32.71 -7.49 0.96
C VAL A 669 31.28 -7.58 0.46
N VAL A 670 30.33 -7.96 1.32
CA VAL A 670 28.88 -7.99 1.01
C VAL A 670 28.39 -6.60 0.65
N ALA A 671 28.78 -5.56 1.39
CA ALA A 671 28.37 -4.18 1.12
C ALA A 671 28.83 -3.70 -0.27
N ARG A 672 30.06 -4.01 -0.65
CA ARG A 672 30.60 -3.67 -1.98
C ARG A 672 29.85 -4.42 -3.10
N ALA A 673 29.63 -5.70 -2.91
CA ALA A 673 28.85 -6.52 -3.86
C ALA A 673 27.42 -6.02 -4.01
N TYR A 674 26.76 -5.64 -2.90
CA TYR A 674 25.43 -5.07 -2.91
C TYR A 674 25.37 -3.73 -3.65
N LYS A 675 26.33 -2.85 -3.38
CA LYS A 675 26.41 -1.55 -4.07
C LYS A 675 26.57 -1.74 -5.58
N GLN A 676 27.48 -2.60 -6.01
CA GLN A 676 27.68 -2.92 -7.42
C GLN A 676 26.39 -3.46 -8.06
N PHE A 677 25.72 -4.40 -7.40
CA PHE A 677 24.47 -4.97 -7.87
C PHE A 677 23.37 -3.90 -7.99
N LYS A 678 23.22 -3.03 -6.98
CA LYS A 678 22.24 -1.94 -6.97
C LYS A 678 22.50 -0.90 -8.07
N ASP A 679 23.75 -0.53 -8.25
CA ASP A 679 24.16 0.42 -9.30
C ASP A 679 23.84 -0.14 -10.69
N LEU A 680 24.10 -1.44 -10.93
CA LEU A 680 23.73 -2.11 -12.18
C LEU A 680 22.20 -2.08 -12.40
N GLN A 681 21.38 -2.33 -11.39
CA GLN A 681 19.93 -2.27 -11.53
C GLN A 681 19.39 -0.87 -11.90
N LEU A 682 20.09 0.17 -11.45
CA LEU A 682 19.68 1.55 -11.68
C LEU A 682 20.25 2.14 -12.98
N THR A 683 21.36 1.58 -13.51
CA THR A 683 22.11 2.22 -14.61
C THR A 683 22.08 1.49 -15.93
N SER A 684 21.93 0.17 -16.00
CA SER A 684 22.15 -0.57 -17.26
C SER A 684 20.89 -1.25 -17.82
N GLN A 685 20.63 -0.95 -19.08
CA GLN A 685 19.71 -1.72 -19.95
C GLN A 685 20.44 -2.83 -20.75
N GLU A 686 21.78 -2.87 -20.79
CA GLU A 686 22.48 -3.55 -21.89
C GLU A 686 23.26 -4.83 -21.54
N GLU A 687 23.56 -5.14 -20.27
CA GLU A 687 24.39 -6.32 -19.94
C GLU A 687 23.76 -7.25 -18.89
N ALA A 688 22.79 -8.06 -19.36
CA ALA A 688 22.13 -9.07 -18.54
C ALA A 688 23.09 -10.13 -17.96
N SER A 689 24.22 -10.39 -18.59
CA SER A 689 25.25 -11.32 -18.09
C SER A 689 25.93 -10.77 -16.85
N GLU A 690 26.37 -9.50 -16.88
CA GLU A 690 27.06 -8.82 -15.77
C GLU A 690 26.14 -8.66 -14.56
N PHE A 691 24.86 -8.33 -14.81
CA PHE A 691 23.84 -8.28 -13.77
C PHE A 691 23.67 -9.64 -13.07
N LYS A 692 23.56 -10.71 -13.85
CA LYS A 692 23.37 -12.07 -13.33
C LYS A 692 24.59 -12.55 -12.53
N GLU A 693 25.79 -12.25 -13.02
CA GLU A 693 27.05 -12.55 -12.31
C GLU A 693 27.13 -11.77 -10.99
N SER A 694 26.81 -10.49 -10.99
CA SER A 694 26.79 -9.65 -9.80
C SER A 694 25.77 -10.14 -8.76
N LYS A 695 24.58 -10.58 -9.19
CA LYS A 695 23.57 -11.22 -8.32
C LYS A 695 24.09 -12.49 -7.70
N MET A 696 24.71 -13.37 -8.49
CA MET A 696 25.26 -14.64 -8.01
C MET A 696 26.41 -14.41 -7.02
N LEU A 697 27.27 -13.47 -7.30
CA LEU A 697 28.35 -13.08 -6.39
C LEU A 697 27.81 -12.60 -5.05
N LEU A 698 26.84 -11.67 -5.08
CA LEU A 698 26.21 -11.15 -3.86
C LEU A 698 25.53 -12.27 -3.05
N LYS A 699 24.75 -13.14 -3.72
CA LYS A 699 24.13 -14.30 -3.05
C LYS A 699 25.17 -15.21 -2.38
N ALA A 700 26.26 -15.54 -3.07
CA ALA A 700 27.30 -16.40 -2.54
C ALA A 700 28.01 -15.77 -1.33
N LYS A 701 28.34 -14.47 -1.40
CA LYS A 701 28.99 -13.76 -0.29
C LYS A 701 28.09 -13.64 0.92
N LEU A 702 26.83 -13.31 0.71
CA LEU A 702 25.84 -13.20 1.79
C LEU A 702 25.56 -14.56 2.44
N SER A 703 25.44 -15.63 1.66
CA SER A 703 25.30 -16.99 2.18
C SER A 703 26.50 -17.38 3.06
N GLY A 704 27.71 -17.13 2.63
CA GLY A 704 28.90 -17.43 3.43
C GLY A 704 28.97 -16.65 4.74
N LEU A 705 28.56 -15.38 4.74
CA LEU A 705 28.46 -14.57 5.96
C LEU A 705 27.36 -15.09 6.89
N ASN A 706 26.19 -15.42 6.35
CA ASN A 706 25.08 -15.98 7.13
C ASN A 706 25.46 -17.34 7.75
N ASP A 707 26.12 -18.21 7.02
CA ASP A 707 26.59 -19.50 7.55
C ASP A 707 27.53 -19.31 8.74
N LEU A 708 28.45 -18.35 8.65
CA LEU A 708 29.36 -18.00 9.73
C LEU A 708 28.60 -17.52 10.98
N LEU A 709 27.62 -16.63 10.80
CA LEU A 709 26.78 -16.07 11.86
C LEU A 709 25.82 -17.12 12.44
N ASN A 710 25.24 -17.98 11.59
CA ASN A 710 24.36 -19.08 12.00
C ASN A 710 25.06 -20.10 12.90
N HIS A 711 26.26 -20.52 12.54
CA HIS A 711 27.05 -21.44 13.39
C HIS A 711 27.37 -20.83 14.75
N LYS A 712 27.70 -19.53 14.79
CA LYS A 712 27.93 -18.83 16.04
C LYS A 712 26.66 -18.72 16.88
N LEU A 713 25.53 -18.37 16.25
CA LEU A 713 24.24 -18.26 16.92
C LEU A 713 23.77 -19.62 17.44
N PHE A 714 23.87 -20.67 16.64
CA PHE A 714 23.56 -22.03 17.05
C PHE A 714 24.35 -22.44 18.31
N SER A 715 25.67 -22.23 18.31
CA SER A 715 26.51 -22.55 19.46
C SER A 715 26.17 -21.74 20.72
N SER A 716 25.56 -20.58 20.60
CA SER A 716 25.13 -19.76 21.74
C SER A 716 23.72 -20.14 22.25
N MET A 717 22.85 -20.64 21.37
CA MET A 717 21.45 -20.94 21.70
C MET A 717 21.24 -22.39 22.12
N VAL A 718 22.04 -23.33 21.62
CA VAL A 718 21.89 -24.77 21.83
C VAL A 718 23.03 -25.29 22.70
N SER A 719 22.73 -25.58 23.96
CA SER A 719 23.70 -26.11 24.94
C SER A 719 23.80 -27.63 24.97
N ASP A 720 22.77 -28.32 24.46
CA ASP A 720 22.69 -29.78 24.45
C ASP A 720 22.59 -30.33 23.01
N ALA A 721 23.18 -31.51 22.76
CA ALA A 721 23.12 -32.19 21.46
C ALA A 721 21.73 -32.77 21.12
N SER A 722 20.66 -32.11 21.58
CA SER A 722 19.27 -32.55 21.43
C SER A 722 18.66 -32.24 20.07
N ILE A 723 19.26 -31.33 19.30
CA ILE A 723 18.79 -30.92 17.95
C ILE A 723 20.00 -30.78 17.03
N SER A 724 19.90 -31.22 15.79
CA SER A 724 20.95 -31.03 14.78
C SER A 724 20.98 -29.60 14.29
N TYR A 725 22.10 -29.17 13.70
CA TYR A 725 22.21 -27.83 13.12
C TYR A 725 21.19 -27.59 12.01
N GLU A 726 20.98 -28.59 11.16
CA GLU A 726 20.02 -28.53 10.05
C GLU A 726 18.56 -28.40 10.54
N GLU A 727 18.19 -29.19 11.56
CA GLU A 727 16.86 -29.08 12.18
C GLU A 727 16.67 -27.73 12.88
N TRP A 728 17.71 -27.23 13.56
CA TRP A 728 17.67 -25.92 14.18
C TRP A 728 17.52 -24.81 13.10
N LEU A 729 18.31 -24.86 12.04
CA LEU A 729 18.27 -23.88 10.95
C LEU A 729 16.88 -23.84 10.29
N SER A 730 16.31 -24.99 10.01
CA SER A 730 14.98 -25.13 9.42
C SER A 730 13.87 -24.61 10.32
N SER A 731 13.94 -24.88 11.63
CA SER A 731 12.89 -24.48 12.58
C SER A 731 12.98 -23.02 13.02
N HIS A 732 14.18 -22.46 13.12
CA HIS A 732 14.42 -21.10 13.62
C HIS A 732 14.52 -20.06 12.51
N GLN A 733 14.93 -20.45 11.29
CA GLN A 733 15.08 -19.58 10.10
C GLN A 733 15.76 -18.23 10.41
N PRO A 734 16.98 -18.23 10.99
CA PRO A 734 17.58 -17.01 11.50
C PRO A 734 17.75 -15.96 10.42
N PHE A 735 17.49 -14.70 10.79
CA PHE A 735 17.65 -13.52 9.94
C PHE A 735 18.60 -12.53 10.58
N HIS A 736 19.78 -12.41 10.04
CA HIS A 736 20.79 -11.50 10.56
C HIS A 736 20.66 -10.12 9.95
N TRP A 737 19.89 -9.22 10.59
CA TRP A 737 19.67 -7.84 10.15
C TRP A 737 20.98 -7.10 9.83
N LEU A 738 21.98 -7.36 10.66
CA LEU A 738 23.31 -6.82 10.52
C LEU A 738 24.01 -7.19 9.19
N ALA A 739 23.77 -8.40 8.67
CA ALA A 739 24.32 -8.90 7.43
C ALA A 739 23.42 -8.61 6.22
N GLU A 740 22.14 -8.94 6.39
CA GLU A 740 21.15 -8.90 5.32
C GLU A 740 20.86 -7.50 4.81
N TYR A 741 20.87 -6.50 5.71
CA TYR A 741 20.66 -5.09 5.39
C TYR A 741 21.84 -4.22 5.88
N TYR A 742 23.06 -4.74 5.76
CA TYR A 742 24.27 -4.07 6.23
C TYR A 742 24.39 -2.60 5.81
N HIS A 743 24.05 -2.31 4.55
CA HIS A 743 24.12 -0.94 4.01
C HIS A 743 23.16 0.04 4.73
N ILE A 744 21.99 -0.43 5.23
CA ILE A 744 21.05 0.38 6.00
C ILE A 744 21.51 0.44 7.46
N MET A 745 21.85 -0.70 8.05
CA MET A 745 22.23 -0.80 9.46
C MET A 745 23.53 -0.03 9.76
N HIS A 746 24.52 -0.13 8.87
CA HIS A 746 25.82 0.51 9.07
C HIS A 746 25.84 1.97 8.59
N SER A 747 25.36 2.25 7.38
CA SER A 747 25.49 3.59 6.78
C SER A 747 24.45 4.59 7.29
N ASN A 748 23.25 4.12 7.63
CA ASN A 748 22.12 4.95 8.07
C ASN A 748 21.79 4.78 9.56
N GLY A 749 22.43 3.83 10.23
CA GLY A 749 22.18 3.52 11.63
C GLY A 749 20.82 2.83 11.88
N GLY A 750 20.20 2.27 10.85
CA GLY A 750 18.91 1.60 10.88
C GLY A 750 17.91 2.14 9.86
N PHE A 751 16.72 1.56 9.85
CA PHE A 751 15.61 1.97 8.98
C PHE A 751 14.99 3.30 9.43
N ASP A 752 14.57 4.10 8.49
CA ASP A 752 13.97 5.41 8.75
C ASP A 752 12.53 5.31 9.23
N VAL A 753 11.76 4.40 8.61
CA VAL A 753 10.35 4.18 8.92
C VAL A 753 10.09 2.69 9.07
N ILE A 754 9.49 2.29 10.19
CA ILE A 754 9.03 0.92 10.39
C ILE A 754 7.52 0.91 10.62
N ILE A 755 6.82 0.15 9.80
CA ILE A 755 5.36 0.00 9.86
C ILE A 755 4.99 -1.47 9.77
N GLY A 756 3.95 -1.93 10.46
CA GLY A 756 3.61 -3.34 10.39
C GLY A 756 2.46 -3.79 11.28
N ASN A 757 2.14 -5.06 11.13
CA ASN A 757 1.16 -5.77 11.96
C ASN A 757 1.81 -7.08 12.47
N PRO A 758 2.52 -7.05 13.60
CA PRO A 758 3.22 -8.22 14.12
C PRO A 758 2.25 -9.32 14.58
N PRO A 759 2.67 -10.60 14.59
CA PRO A 759 1.80 -11.73 14.92
C PRO A 759 1.31 -11.70 16.38
N TYR A 760 -0.01 -11.88 16.61
CA TYR A 760 -0.63 -11.83 17.94
C TYR A 760 -0.59 -13.18 18.67
N LEU A 761 0.63 -13.71 18.88
CA LEU A 761 0.90 -14.98 19.54
C LEU A 761 1.55 -14.78 20.90
N GLU A 762 1.34 -15.76 21.78
CA GLU A 762 2.14 -15.94 22.98
C GLU A 762 3.36 -16.83 22.68
N VAL A 763 4.48 -16.65 23.36
CA VAL A 763 5.71 -17.44 23.15
C VAL A 763 5.48 -18.95 23.21
N ARG A 764 4.57 -19.43 24.08
CA ARG A 764 4.22 -20.85 24.17
C ARG A 764 3.54 -21.44 22.92
N GLN A 765 3.19 -20.60 21.92
CA GLN A 765 2.50 -21.00 20.69
C GLN A 765 3.45 -21.08 19.50
N ILE A 766 4.71 -20.69 19.66
CA ILE A 766 5.72 -20.77 18.59
C ILE A 766 6.59 -22.01 18.79
N GLU A 767 7.12 -22.56 17.69
CA GLU A 767 7.90 -23.79 17.66
C GLU A 767 9.42 -23.54 17.73
N TYR A 768 9.86 -22.28 17.76
CA TYR A 768 11.25 -21.87 17.84
C TYR A 768 11.54 -21.14 19.16
N ASN A 769 12.78 -21.18 19.60
CA ASN A 769 13.21 -20.48 20.80
C ASN A 769 13.61 -19.04 20.48
N ILE A 770 13.21 -18.11 21.35
CA ILE A 770 13.64 -16.72 21.32
C ILE A 770 14.81 -16.56 22.27
N ARG A 771 15.79 -15.74 21.88
CA ARG A 771 16.98 -15.46 22.69
C ARG A 771 16.63 -14.68 23.97
N ASP A 772 17.40 -14.86 25.02
CA ASP A 772 17.22 -14.19 26.31
C ASP A 772 17.69 -12.72 26.34
N ASN A 773 18.08 -12.16 25.18
CA ASN A 773 18.62 -10.82 25.06
C ASN A 773 17.55 -9.70 24.97
N TYR A 774 16.27 -10.07 24.88
CA TYR A 774 15.17 -9.10 24.88
C TYR A 774 14.88 -8.59 26.29
N LYS A 775 14.68 -7.26 26.41
CA LYS A 775 14.29 -6.64 27.67
C LYS A 775 12.83 -6.90 28.05
N THR A 776 12.02 -7.24 27.06
CA THR A 776 10.57 -7.44 27.18
C THR A 776 10.15 -8.90 27.37
N LEU A 777 11.05 -9.77 27.80
CA LEU A 777 10.78 -11.21 28.05
C LEU A 777 9.61 -11.43 29.00
N ASP A 778 9.39 -10.53 29.95
CA ASP A 778 8.28 -10.56 30.90
C ASP A 778 6.90 -10.42 30.24
N SER A 779 6.85 -9.89 29.01
CA SER A 779 5.60 -9.76 28.26
C SER A 779 5.02 -11.10 27.82
N GLY A 780 5.88 -12.09 27.49
CA GLY A 780 5.52 -13.39 26.96
C GLY A 780 4.79 -13.36 25.63
N ALA A 781 4.85 -12.22 24.90
CA ALA A 781 4.05 -11.96 23.70
C ALA A 781 4.93 -11.64 22.49
N VAL A 782 4.78 -12.41 21.42
CA VAL A 782 5.59 -12.32 20.19
C VAL A 782 5.55 -10.93 19.57
N HIS A 783 4.36 -10.29 19.50
CA HIS A 783 4.25 -8.93 18.96
C HIS A 783 5.09 -7.89 19.73
N VAL A 784 5.30 -8.09 21.03
CA VAL A 784 6.12 -7.19 21.85
C VAL A 784 7.60 -7.35 21.53
N TYR A 785 8.05 -8.57 21.30
CA TYR A 785 9.43 -8.82 20.84
C TYR A 785 9.67 -8.25 19.44
N CYS A 786 8.66 -8.36 18.54
CA CYS A 786 8.73 -7.69 17.23
C CYS A 786 8.85 -6.17 17.38
N MET A 787 8.10 -5.56 18.32
CA MET A 787 8.22 -4.13 18.61
C MET A 787 9.62 -3.77 19.11
N GLU A 788 10.16 -4.51 20.08
CA GLU A 788 11.52 -4.29 20.59
C GLU A 788 12.58 -4.48 19.52
N ARG A 789 12.48 -5.57 18.72
CA ARG A 789 13.37 -5.80 17.58
C ARG A 789 13.32 -4.65 16.58
N SER A 790 12.14 -4.18 16.26
CA SER A 790 11.95 -3.05 15.36
C SER A 790 12.59 -1.76 15.89
N LEU A 791 12.48 -1.50 17.18
CA LEU A 791 13.15 -0.35 17.80
C LEU A 791 14.69 -0.48 17.79
N ASN A 792 15.22 -1.70 17.87
CA ASN A 792 16.67 -1.95 17.81
C ASN A 792 17.25 -1.73 16.41
N ILE A 793 16.45 -1.89 15.35
CA ILE A 793 16.86 -1.71 13.95
C ILE A 793 16.34 -0.39 13.35
N LEU A 794 15.66 0.43 14.14
CA LEU A 794 15.18 1.75 13.74
C LEU A 794 16.30 2.79 13.86
N ASN A 795 16.42 3.66 12.88
CA ASN A 795 17.27 4.84 12.94
C ASN A 795 16.91 5.72 14.16
N THR A 796 17.88 6.37 14.75
CA THR A 796 17.69 7.24 15.95
C THR A 796 16.59 8.28 15.73
N ASN A 797 16.52 8.88 14.54
CA ASN A 797 15.49 9.85 14.17
C ASN A 797 14.27 9.21 13.50
N GLY A 798 14.24 7.90 13.42
CA GLY A 798 13.21 7.16 12.70
C GLY A 798 11.86 7.15 13.42
N SER A 799 10.83 6.86 12.65
CA SER A 799 9.46 6.71 13.10
C SER A 799 8.98 5.27 13.00
N ILE A 800 8.14 4.86 13.95
CA ILE A 800 7.56 3.52 14.00
C ILE A 800 6.07 3.57 14.31
N SER A 801 5.29 2.78 13.61
CA SER A 801 3.86 2.62 13.88
C SER A 801 3.40 1.20 13.59
N MET A 802 2.69 0.60 14.55
CA MET A 802 2.17 -0.75 14.41
C MET A 802 0.77 -0.87 15.00
N ILE A 803 0.01 -1.84 14.48
CA ILE A 803 -1.25 -2.24 15.08
C ILE A 803 -1.02 -3.48 15.94
N VAL A 804 -1.44 -3.43 17.20
CA VAL A 804 -1.15 -4.46 18.22
C VAL A 804 -2.35 -4.65 19.15
N PRO A 805 -2.43 -5.75 19.92
CA PRO A 805 -3.46 -5.91 20.94
C PRO A 805 -3.53 -4.75 21.93
N LEU A 806 -4.75 -4.36 22.32
CA LEU A 806 -5.00 -3.28 23.30
C LEU A 806 -4.28 -3.51 24.64
N ALA A 807 -3.85 -4.74 24.91
CA ALA A 807 -3.02 -5.09 26.07
C ALA A 807 -1.82 -4.15 26.24
N LEU A 808 -1.26 -3.64 25.14
CA LEU A 808 -0.17 -2.67 25.12
C LEU A 808 -0.45 -1.48 26.08
N VAL A 809 -1.67 -0.98 26.14
CA VAL A 809 -2.05 0.22 26.87
C VAL A 809 -2.81 -0.04 28.18
N CYS A 810 -2.98 -1.30 28.60
CA CYS A 810 -3.82 -1.64 29.76
C CYS A 810 -3.36 -2.84 30.57
N THR A 811 -2.17 -3.42 30.29
CA THR A 811 -1.70 -4.62 30.98
C THR A 811 -0.33 -4.40 31.60
N GLN A 812 -0.12 -4.81 32.84
CA GLN A 812 1.13 -4.61 33.59
C GLN A 812 2.36 -5.21 32.89
N ARG A 813 2.23 -6.37 32.28
CA ARG A 813 3.32 -7.02 31.52
C ARG A 813 3.84 -6.23 30.31
N MET A 814 3.18 -5.12 29.97
CA MET A 814 3.55 -4.23 28.85
C MET A 814 4.35 -3.00 29.29
N VAL A 815 4.61 -2.82 30.58
CA VAL A 815 5.32 -1.65 31.12
C VAL A 815 6.68 -1.47 30.51
N THR A 816 7.44 -2.56 30.35
CA THR A 816 8.79 -2.53 29.78
C THR A 816 8.78 -1.96 28.37
N ILE A 817 7.90 -2.43 27.52
CA ILE A 817 7.81 -1.92 26.12
C ILE A 817 7.25 -0.50 26.07
N GLN A 818 6.31 -0.12 26.93
CA GLN A 818 5.82 1.26 27.05
C GLN A 818 6.98 2.20 27.39
N ASN A 819 7.80 1.85 28.38
CA ASN A 819 8.96 2.65 28.77
C ASN A 819 9.98 2.80 27.65
N ILE A 820 10.21 1.74 26.89
CA ILE A 820 11.12 1.78 25.72
C ILE A 820 10.56 2.71 24.64
N LEU A 821 9.27 2.61 24.32
CA LEU A 821 8.61 3.46 23.32
C LEU A 821 8.64 4.94 23.71
N GLU A 822 8.36 5.24 24.98
CA GLU A 822 8.17 6.61 25.48
C GLU A 822 9.47 7.29 25.92
N SER A 823 10.60 6.56 25.99
CA SER A 823 11.86 7.11 26.51
C SER A 823 12.51 8.16 25.60
N HIS A 824 12.34 8.04 24.29
CA HIS A 824 13.01 8.89 23.29
C HIS A 824 12.08 9.37 22.17
N LYS A 825 10.76 9.20 22.34
CA LYS A 825 9.77 9.48 21.28
C LYS A 825 8.51 10.06 21.88
N SER A 826 7.83 10.92 21.14
CA SER A 826 6.42 11.20 21.39
C SER A 826 5.59 10.06 20.81
N VAL A 827 4.55 9.65 21.55
CA VAL A 827 3.75 8.47 21.22
C VAL A 827 2.27 8.81 21.19
N TRP A 828 1.60 8.41 20.11
CA TRP A 828 0.15 8.51 19.93
C TRP A 828 -0.46 7.12 19.97
N TYR A 829 -1.36 6.86 20.92
CA TYR A 829 -2.10 5.60 21.05
C TYR A 829 -3.55 5.78 20.59
N SER A 830 -3.96 5.08 19.56
CA SER A 830 -5.32 5.07 19.02
C SER A 830 -6.00 3.75 19.33
N ASN A 831 -7.10 3.76 20.11
CA ASN A 831 -7.65 2.59 20.78
C ASN A 831 -9.01 2.18 20.19
N TYR A 832 -9.19 0.92 19.83
CA TYR A 832 -10.38 0.40 19.12
C TYR A 832 -11.01 -0.79 19.81
N SER A 833 -12.33 -0.75 19.93
CA SER A 833 -13.12 -1.90 20.37
C SER A 833 -13.18 -2.99 19.30
N TRP A 834 -13.64 -4.17 19.71
CA TRP A 834 -13.92 -5.28 18.81
C TRP A 834 -15.42 -5.63 18.77
N ARG A 835 -16.27 -4.85 19.41
CA ARG A 835 -17.73 -4.92 19.42
C ARG A 835 -18.32 -3.51 19.51
N PRO A 836 -19.38 -3.20 18.74
CA PRO A 836 -20.15 -4.08 17.83
C PRO A 836 -19.39 -4.44 16.55
N ALA A 837 -18.47 -3.60 16.05
CA ALA A 837 -17.64 -3.90 14.88
C ALA A 837 -16.17 -4.14 15.26
N LYS A 838 -15.42 -4.78 14.38
CA LYS A 838 -14.00 -5.14 14.56
C LYS A 838 -13.13 -4.74 13.38
N LEU A 839 -11.87 -4.41 13.65
CA LEU A 839 -10.92 -3.98 12.62
C LEU A 839 -10.56 -5.11 11.64
N PHE A 840 -10.44 -6.34 12.14
CA PHE A 840 -10.14 -7.53 11.35
C PHE A 840 -11.27 -8.55 11.49
N ASP A 841 -11.68 -9.16 10.38
CA ASP A 841 -12.83 -10.09 10.38
C ASP A 841 -12.58 -11.32 11.28
N ALA A 842 -11.33 -11.79 11.34
CA ALA A 842 -10.95 -12.98 12.12
C ALA A 842 -10.49 -12.71 13.56
N VAL A 843 -10.23 -11.44 13.95
CA VAL A 843 -9.66 -11.10 15.26
C VAL A 843 -10.74 -10.70 16.24
N ASN A 844 -10.93 -11.48 17.28
CA ASN A 844 -11.90 -11.23 18.36
C ASN A 844 -11.21 -10.60 19.58
N ARG A 845 -10.49 -9.52 19.38
CA ARG A 845 -9.86 -8.75 20.46
C ARG A 845 -9.76 -7.26 20.11
N ALA A 846 -9.75 -6.43 21.15
CA ALA A 846 -9.52 -4.99 21.02
C ALA A 846 -8.07 -4.72 20.61
N LEU A 847 -7.88 -3.68 19.83
CA LEU A 847 -6.59 -3.33 19.25
C LEU A 847 -6.22 -1.88 19.55
N SER A 848 -4.94 -1.60 19.53
CA SER A 848 -4.38 -0.25 19.58
C SER A 848 -3.42 -0.06 18.43
N ILE A 849 -3.48 1.08 17.77
CA ILE A 849 -2.44 1.54 16.86
C ILE A 849 -1.59 2.53 17.63
N PHE A 850 -0.29 2.29 17.68
CA PHE A 850 0.63 3.29 18.21
C PHE A 850 1.47 3.86 17.07
N THR A 851 1.75 5.15 17.16
CA THR A 851 2.74 5.85 16.32
C THR A 851 3.74 6.50 17.24
N ALA A 852 5.03 6.22 17.09
CA ALA A 852 6.09 6.78 17.91
C ALA A 852 7.12 7.46 17.00
N ILE A 853 7.35 8.75 17.23
CA ILE A 853 8.20 9.62 16.42
C ILE A 853 9.25 10.27 17.32
N HIS A 854 10.48 10.37 16.84
CA HIS A 854 11.52 11.07 17.56
C HIS A 854 11.20 12.57 17.67
N THR A 855 11.24 13.10 18.87
CA THR A 855 10.96 14.51 19.18
C THR A 855 11.87 14.99 20.31
N ASN A 856 12.14 16.29 20.37
CA ASN A 856 12.93 16.88 21.44
C ASN A 856 12.17 16.87 22.79
N ILE A 857 10.85 16.93 22.73
CA ILE A 857 9.97 16.88 23.90
C ILE A 857 9.15 15.59 23.79
N HIS A 858 9.28 14.70 24.79
CA HIS A 858 8.58 13.41 24.79
C HIS A 858 7.18 13.58 25.36
N GLU A 859 6.19 13.36 24.54
CA GLU A 859 4.80 13.52 24.90
C GLU A 859 4.00 12.27 24.58
N VAL A 860 3.01 11.97 25.39
CA VAL A 860 2.12 10.82 25.20
C VAL A 860 0.71 11.34 24.96
N TYR A 861 0.11 10.83 23.89
CA TYR A 861 -1.25 11.11 23.49
C TYR A 861 -2.06 9.83 23.40
N SER A 862 -3.34 9.88 23.73
CA SER A 862 -4.22 8.72 23.65
C SER A 862 -5.61 9.14 23.19
N THR A 863 -6.27 8.29 22.42
CA THR A 863 -7.70 8.44 22.14
C THR A 863 -8.53 7.75 23.22
N GLU A 864 -9.80 8.03 23.24
CA GLU A 864 -10.77 7.19 23.95
C GLU A 864 -10.72 5.73 23.46
N TYR A 865 -11.40 4.83 24.18
CA TYR A 865 -11.69 3.48 23.69
C TYR A 865 -12.86 3.55 22.71
N THR A 866 -12.54 3.74 21.44
CA THR A 866 -13.51 3.98 20.37
C THR A 866 -14.40 2.75 20.14
N LYS A 867 -15.67 2.85 20.45
CA LYS A 867 -16.72 1.90 20.04
C LYS A 867 -17.32 2.40 18.73
N TRP A 868 -17.55 1.50 17.79
CA TRP A 868 -17.97 1.88 16.44
C TRP A 868 -18.77 0.74 15.80
N ALA A 869 -19.68 1.05 14.88
CA ALA A 869 -20.43 0.11 14.08
C ALA A 869 -19.84 -0.07 12.67
N ALA A 870 -20.31 -1.04 11.92
CA ALA A 870 -19.77 -1.33 10.59
C ALA A 870 -19.92 -0.14 9.62
N ASP A 871 -21.00 0.61 9.74
CA ASP A 871 -21.31 1.77 8.89
C ASP A 871 -20.35 2.95 9.14
N ASP A 872 -19.77 3.03 10.33
CA ASP A 872 -18.80 4.07 10.70
C ASP A 872 -17.38 3.81 10.15
N ARG A 873 -17.12 2.62 9.59
CA ARG A 873 -15.76 2.22 9.22
C ARG A 873 -15.04 3.21 8.31
N LYS A 874 -15.74 3.75 7.32
CA LYS A 874 -15.16 4.69 6.35
C LYS A 874 -14.69 6.00 7.00
N LEU A 875 -15.26 6.36 8.15
CA LEU A 875 -15.01 7.59 8.89
C LEU A 875 -14.11 7.38 10.10
N LEU A 876 -13.88 6.11 10.50
CA LEU A 876 -13.22 5.73 11.75
C LEU A 876 -11.87 6.40 11.96
N PHE A 877 -11.02 6.47 10.93
CA PHE A 877 -9.69 7.06 11.00
C PHE A 877 -9.68 8.57 10.69
N ARG A 878 -10.79 9.11 10.19
CA ARG A 878 -10.94 10.52 9.81
C ARG A 878 -11.57 11.39 10.90
N ASN A 879 -12.06 10.76 11.96
CA ASN A 879 -12.66 11.44 13.11
C ASN A 879 -11.99 11.00 14.43
N LYS A 880 -10.65 11.20 14.55
CA LYS A 880 -9.90 10.88 15.76
C LYS A 880 -9.61 12.12 16.59
N HIS A 881 -9.76 11.97 17.89
CA HIS A 881 -9.41 13.00 18.87
C HIS A 881 -8.37 12.46 19.86
N PHE A 882 -7.17 13.01 19.78
CA PHE A 882 -6.09 12.69 20.70
C PHE A 882 -6.05 13.67 21.85
N VAL A 883 -5.89 13.14 23.04
CA VAL A 883 -5.75 13.93 24.29
C VAL A 883 -4.38 13.65 24.86
N LYS A 884 -3.68 14.70 25.25
CA LYS A 884 -2.37 14.60 25.89
C LYS A 884 -2.49 13.95 27.27
N VAL A 885 -1.70 12.91 27.49
CA VAL A 885 -1.61 12.17 28.76
C VAL A 885 -0.40 12.67 29.53
N SER A 886 -0.50 12.73 30.87
CA SER A 886 0.66 13.07 31.67
C SER A 886 1.77 12.02 31.52
N PRO A 887 3.03 12.40 31.26
CA PRO A 887 4.14 11.47 31.20
C PRO A 887 4.51 10.85 32.56
N LYS A 888 4.14 11.50 33.65
CA LYS A 888 4.27 10.96 35.03
C LYS A 888 2.99 10.25 35.39
N ARG A 889 2.93 8.96 35.19
CA ARG A 889 1.85 8.10 35.63
C ARG A 889 2.38 7.02 36.59
N ASP A 890 1.69 6.83 37.67
CA ASP A 890 2.02 5.81 38.68
C ASP A 890 1.46 4.42 38.31
N SER A 891 0.89 4.27 37.14
CA SER A 891 0.26 3.03 36.67
C SER A 891 0.67 2.64 35.24
N PHE A 892 0.59 1.33 34.95
CA PHE A 892 0.92 0.74 33.66
C PHE A 892 -0.14 0.97 32.57
N TRP A 893 -1.28 1.55 32.91
CA TRP A 893 -2.36 1.79 31.94
C TRP A 893 -2.33 3.22 31.43
N ILE A 894 -2.49 3.33 30.14
CA ILE A 894 -2.56 4.61 29.46
C ILE A 894 -4.01 5.06 29.48
N PRO A 895 -4.31 6.24 30.04
CA PRO A 895 -5.67 6.77 30.09
C PRO A 895 -6.28 6.94 28.71
N LYS A 896 -7.59 6.70 28.61
CA LYS A 896 -8.38 6.79 27.36
C LYS A 896 -9.47 7.84 27.61
N PHE A 897 -9.12 9.09 27.32
CA PHE A 897 -9.99 10.23 27.58
C PHE A 897 -10.63 10.76 26.30
N THR A 898 -11.87 11.27 26.43
CA THR A 898 -12.55 12.06 25.41
C THR A 898 -12.27 13.55 25.55
N HIS A 899 -11.93 14.01 26.75
CA HIS A 899 -11.92 15.41 27.12
C HIS A 899 -10.73 15.81 28.01
N LYS A 900 -10.23 17.06 27.88
CA LYS A 900 -9.18 17.63 28.73
C LYS A 900 -9.56 17.66 30.25
N VAL A 901 -10.84 17.84 30.56
CA VAL A 901 -11.36 17.92 31.92
C VAL A 901 -11.24 16.59 32.68
N GLU A 902 -11.28 15.47 31.97
CA GLU A 902 -11.17 14.14 32.56
C GLU A 902 -9.75 13.81 33.06
N LYS A 903 -8.76 14.65 32.72
CA LYS A 903 -7.36 14.50 33.20
C LYS A 903 -7.15 14.91 34.64
N THR A 904 -8.02 15.70 35.21
CA THR A 904 -7.85 16.29 36.53
C THR A 904 -8.61 15.56 37.64
N SER A 905 -9.43 14.60 37.28
CA SER A 905 -10.11 13.67 38.18
C SER A 905 -9.41 12.31 38.19
#